data_16f084d65e82e632ec1b1b79384640e0
#
_entry.id   16f084d65e82e632ec1b1b79384640e0
#
_cell.length_a   1.000
_cell.length_b   1.000
_cell.length_c   1.000
_cell.angle_alpha   90.00
_cell.angle_beta   90.00
_cell.angle_gamma   90.00
#
_symmetry.space_group_name_H-M   'P 1'
#
loop_
_entity.id
_entity.type
_entity.pdbx_description
1 polymer ?
#
loop_
_entity_poly.entity_id
_entity_poly.type
_entity_poly.pdbx_seq_one_letter_code
_entity_poly.pdbx_strand_id
1 'polypeptide(L)'
;MSHDGAASALDAESDRLAWSLAVDAAGVGAFVWDLDTGLLRWDGRLLELFGLDEDSWGGTIEAFNRCVHPDDLGRVTDALQVSIGACSDYSAEYRVLLPGGAVRWIEARGRALPDRAGGPAARLVGAAYDTTAVRDGEARVGRVLESMSSAFFQLDRDWRFTYVNSEAERLLGSGRTRLLRKTIWDAFPAAVGSVFEDQYRRAADSGEPVLFEAFYPPPLSAWYEVRAWPSPEGLAVYFVDISARREAQDALDRSARRLALLASVSEALTGTLDPAEGVSRLATLIVPQLADWCLVTLVEDPHAVDWRRGLRDVGWSHADPLMVETLRDYAALRLRAMTDASYLARAIRDMTPVLMESDATEQVAGVLVPGAAQDRLRQLAPSSGVAVPLRARGRTVGVVTVFRGEGRRPFTAEDMALVEDIGARAALALDNARLYASQRDVSEALQRSMLTDPAQPDHLQIATRYAPAGEAARIGGDWYDAFLQRRRAPGVPDVVVVVGDVVGHDVEAAAAMGQVRGLLRGIAVHSGDAPAAILSGVDAVMESLRLETTATVVVARIEHHAKPDASHEEEVLVRWSHAGHPPALLLSPAGRVSWLADVEDNDLLLGLDPATLRREQVATLEPGATLVFYTDGLVERRDRDVEDGVRALTDLLHDLAPASHDVDDLCDRLLGGMIGDKPEDDVALLLVRLAPY
;
A
#
# COMPACT_ATOMS: atom_id res chain seq x y z
N MET A 1 -28.30 64.33 88.29
CA MET A 1 -27.05 64.31 87.50
C MET A 1 -26.30 63.00 87.79
N SER A 2 -26.61 61.90 87.15
CA SER A 2 -25.81 60.65 87.18
C SER A 2 -26.33 59.56 86.24
N HIS A 3 -26.73 59.89 84.99
CA HIS A 3 -27.05 58.87 83.98
C HIS A 3 -26.12 58.94 82.68
N ASP A 4 -25.38 60.03 82.51
CA ASP A 4 -24.52 60.21 81.29
C ASP A 4 -23.14 59.56 81.39
N GLY A 5 -22.66 59.30 82.64
CA GLY A 5 -21.34 58.70 82.83
C GLY A 5 -21.29 57.18 82.60
N ALA A 6 -22.40 56.46 82.78
CA ALA A 6 -22.46 55.02 82.63
C ALA A 6 -22.64 54.60 81.16
N ALA A 7 -23.36 55.37 80.36
CA ALA A 7 -23.49 55.06 78.88
C ALA A 7 -22.19 55.28 78.17
N SER A 8 -21.40 56.33 78.44
CA SER A 8 -20.10 56.58 77.86
C SER A 8 -19.01 55.54 78.19
N ALA A 9 -19.13 54.90 79.41
CA ALA A 9 -18.21 53.82 79.77
C ALA A 9 -18.55 52.50 79.11
N LEU A 10 -19.86 52.20 78.94
CA LEU A 10 -20.33 51.02 78.20
C LEU A 10 -20.04 51.10 76.67
N ASP A 11 -20.17 52.26 76.02
CA ASP A 11 -19.81 52.49 74.68
C ASP A 11 -18.28 52.33 74.45
N ALA A 12 -17.46 52.88 75.33
CA ALA A 12 -16.01 52.73 75.28
C ALA A 12 -15.54 51.27 75.53
N GLU A 13 -16.26 50.49 76.30
CA GLU A 13 -15.97 49.08 76.53
C GLU A 13 -16.43 48.21 75.34
N SER A 14 -17.58 48.52 74.75
CA SER A 14 -18.08 47.89 73.52
C SER A 14 -17.16 48.14 72.30
N ASP A 15 -16.75 49.39 72.16
CA ASP A 15 -15.77 49.75 71.08
C ASP A 15 -14.44 49.06 71.31
N ARG A 16 -13.99 48.92 72.57
CA ARG A 16 -12.74 48.20 72.85
C ARG A 16 -12.85 46.72 72.62
N LEU A 17 -14.01 46.08 72.89
CA LEU A 17 -14.31 44.68 72.63
C LEU A 17 -14.43 44.45 71.14
N ALA A 18 -15.11 45.30 70.39
CA ALA A 18 -15.22 45.21 68.91
C ALA A 18 -13.87 45.34 68.24
N TRP A 19 -13.02 46.24 68.73
CA TRP A 19 -11.65 46.39 68.21
C TRP A 19 -10.82 45.13 68.51
N SER A 20 -10.87 44.60 69.73
CA SER A 20 -10.14 43.37 70.07
C SER A 20 -10.58 42.18 69.19
N LEU A 21 -11.90 41.99 69.05
CA LEU A 21 -12.42 40.92 68.18
C LEU A 21 -12.05 41.08 66.72
N ALA A 22 -12.00 42.30 66.18
CA ALA A 22 -11.63 42.57 64.83
C ALA A 22 -10.12 42.28 64.57
N VAL A 23 -9.28 42.63 65.52
CA VAL A 23 -7.85 42.38 65.50
C VAL A 23 -7.54 40.90 65.63
N ASP A 24 -8.20 40.18 66.55
CA ASP A 24 -8.07 38.73 66.67
C ASP A 24 -8.56 37.98 65.49
N ALA A 25 -9.69 38.37 64.88
CA ALA A 25 -10.24 37.76 63.69
C ALA A 25 -9.31 37.97 62.42
N ALA A 26 -8.60 39.07 62.38
CA ALA A 26 -7.64 39.39 61.37
C ALA A 26 -6.29 38.68 61.55
N GLY A 27 -6.07 37.97 62.63
CA GLY A 27 -4.82 37.27 62.91
C GLY A 27 -3.63 38.22 63.15
N VAL A 28 -3.91 39.45 63.61
CA VAL A 28 -2.93 40.53 63.82
C VAL A 28 -2.55 40.62 65.24
N GLY A 29 -1.27 40.58 65.59
CA GLY A 29 -0.73 40.81 66.89
C GLY A 29 -0.26 42.25 67.07
N ALA A 30 -0.50 42.83 68.25
CA ALA A 30 -0.13 44.22 68.54
C ALA A 30 1.09 44.34 69.50
N PHE A 31 1.86 45.38 69.29
CA PHE A 31 2.99 45.72 70.14
C PHE A 31 2.99 47.19 70.55
N VAL A 32 3.48 47.43 71.77
CA VAL A 32 3.78 48.77 72.25
C VAL A 32 5.17 48.79 72.90
N TRP A 33 6.06 49.57 72.33
CA TRP A 33 7.41 49.76 72.83
C TRP A 33 7.51 51.14 73.44
N ASP A 34 7.72 51.16 74.77
CA ASP A 34 8.02 52.38 75.51
C ASP A 34 9.49 52.66 75.46
N LEU A 35 9.86 53.74 74.80
CA LEU A 35 11.26 54.08 74.51
C LEU A 35 12.01 54.64 75.64
N ASP A 36 11.32 55.25 76.65
CA ASP A 36 11.91 55.81 77.86
C ASP A 36 12.30 54.73 78.86
N THR A 37 11.43 53.72 79.02
CA THR A 37 11.65 52.62 79.97
C THR A 37 12.32 51.40 79.29
N GLY A 38 12.34 51.35 78.00
CA GLY A 38 12.80 50.20 77.23
C GLY A 38 11.87 49.00 77.15
N LEU A 39 10.66 49.10 77.79
CA LEU A 39 9.71 48.01 77.89
C LEU A 39 8.92 47.81 76.63
N LEU A 40 9.04 46.62 76.02
CA LEU A 40 8.31 46.20 74.85
C LEU A 40 7.19 45.23 75.27
N ARG A 41 5.95 45.61 75.09
CA ARG A 41 4.78 44.81 75.43
C ARG A 41 4.19 44.26 74.15
N TRP A 42 3.86 42.97 74.20
CA TRP A 42 3.19 42.23 73.08
C TRP A 42 1.83 41.75 73.66
N ASP A 43 0.85 41.66 72.77
CA ASP A 43 -0.37 40.94 73.06
C ASP A 43 -0.19 39.43 72.87
N GLY A 44 -1.19 38.63 73.34
CA GLY A 44 -1.13 37.19 73.29
C GLY A 44 -1.03 36.68 71.82
N ARG A 45 -1.60 37.39 70.88
CA ARG A 45 -1.53 37.02 69.44
C ARG A 45 -0.12 37.21 68.83
N LEU A 46 0.55 38.28 69.20
CA LEU A 46 1.91 38.51 68.78
C LEU A 46 2.89 37.48 69.35
N LEU A 47 2.67 37.10 70.65
CA LEU A 47 3.42 35.99 71.24
C LEU A 47 3.24 34.67 70.43
N GLU A 48 1.99 34.31 70.10
CA GLU A 48 1.71 33.16 69.27
C GLU A 48 2.37 33.23 67.88
N LEU A 49 2.37 34.42 67.27
CA LEU A 49 3.04 34.63 65.97
C LEU A 49 4.53 34.35 66.05
N PHE A 50 5.18 34.66 67.16
CA PHE A 50 6.59 34.40 67.41
C PHE A 50 6.85 33.05 68.11
N GLY A 51 5.80 32.29 68.40
CA GLY A 51 5.91 30.96 69.04
C GLY A 51 6.38 31.04 70.51
N LEU A 52 6.10 32.12 71.16
CA LEU A 52 6.44 32.40 72.59
C LEU A 52 5.22 32.40 73.47
N ASP A 53 5.41 32.22 74.72
CA ASP A 53 4.39 32.44 75.80
C ASP A 53 4.83 33.63 76.67
N GLU A 54 3.92 34.06 77.59
CA GLU A 54 4.17 35.20 78.48
C GLU A 54 5.40 34.99 79.36
N ASP A 55 5.71 33.74 79.76
CA ASP A 55 6.81 33.39 80.62
C ASP A 55 8.16 33.44 79.91
N SER A 56 8.18 33.11 78.63
CA SER A 56 9.37 33.08 77.75
C SER A 56 9.66 34.44 77.11
N TRP A 57 8.74 35.39 77.09
CA TRP A 57 8.93 36.70 76.50
C TRP A 57 9.72 37.64 77.44
N GLY A 58 10.84 38.11 76.93
CA GLY A 58 11.75 38.96 77.73
C GLY A 58 11.36 40.44 77.86
N GLY A 59 10.34 40.92 77.18
CA GLY A 59 9.78 42.27 77.28
C GLY A 59 10.72 43.40 76.83
N THR A 60 11.77 43.11 76.05
CA THR A 60 12.74 44.12 75.64
C THR A 60 13.07 44.01 74.13
N ILE A 61 13.67 45.04 73.57
CA ILE A 61 14.10 45.05 72.11
C ILE A 61 15.16 44.00 71.88
N GLU A 62 16.00 43.67 72.80
CA GLU A 62 17.01 42.62 72.69
C GLU A 62 16.37 41.23 72.57
N ALA A 63 15.27 41.03 73.28
CA ALA A 63 14.46 39.81 73.20
C ALA A 63 13.83 39.69 71.82
N PHE A 64 13.28 40.75 71.26
CA PHE A 64 12.75 40.81 69.93
C PHE A 64 13.87 40.52 68.90
N ASN A 65 15.03 41.21 69.02
CA ASN A 65 16.15 41.02 68.09
C ASN A 65 16.64 39.56 68.00
N ARG A 66 16.54 38.79 69.07
CA ARG A 66 16.90 37.34 69.05
C ARG A 66 15.92 36.48 68.30
N CYS A 67 14.68 36.92 68.12
CA CYS A 67 13.65 36.21 67.35
C CYS A 67 13.79 36.51 65.83
N VAL A 68 14.38 37.64 65.45
CA VAL A 68 14.55 38.02 64.05
C VAL A 68 15.68 37.20 63.39
N HIS A 69 15.47 36.74 62.17
CA HIS A 69 16.54 36.08 61.43
C HIS A 69 17.77 36.93 61.28
N PRO A 70 19.00 36.39 61.49
CA PRO A 70 20.26 37.18 61.47
C PRO A 70 20.44 38.07 60.25
N ASP A 71 20.10 37.59 59.04
CA ASP A 71 20.22 38.35 57.81
C ASP A 71 19.28 39.56 57.72
N ASP A 72 18.14 39.53 58.44
CA ASP A 72 17.13 40.56 58.37
C ASP A 72 17.31 41.60 59.55
N LEU A 73 18.05 41.22 60.58
CA LEU A 73 18.18 42.02 61.83
C LEU A 73 18.71 43.43 61.54
N GLY A 74 19.75 43.59 60.70
CA GLY A 74 20.28 44.91 60.38
C GLY A 74 19.23 45.82 59.75
N ARG A 75 18.51 45.30 58.73
CA ARG A 75 17.49 46.08 58.03
C ARG A 75 16.31 46.45 58.90
N VAL A 76 15.88 45.53 59.79
CA VAL A 76 14.80 45.77 60.71
C VAL A 76 15.19 46.83 61.78
N THR A 77 16.41 46.75 62.32
CA THR A 77 16.97 47.72 63.24
C THR A 77 17.08 49.10 62.62
N ASP A 78 17.59 49.21 61.43
CA ASP A 78 17.71 50.49 60.69
C ASP A 78 16.32 51.11 60.46
N ALA A 79 15.31 50.34 60.07
CA ALA A 79 13.94 50.79 59.84
C ALA A 79 13.31 51.30 61.18
N LEU A 80 13.53 50.60 62.27
CA LEU A 80 13.12 51.07 63.64
C LEU A 80 13.78 52.38 63.99
N GLN A 81 15.07 52.50 63.86
CA GLN A 81 15.83 53.75 64.20
C GLN A 81 15.35 54.93 63.35
N VAL A 82 15.13 54.75 62.07
CA VAL A 82 14.62 55.81 61.18
C VAL A 82 13.23 56.27 61.63
N SER A 83 12.32 55.31 61.90
CA SER A 83 10.99 55.64 62.34
C SER A 83 10.98 56.39 63.70
N ILE A 84 11.78 55.94 64.70
CA ILE A 84 11.90 56.56 66.01
C ILE A 84 12.51 57.95 65.89
N GLY A 85 13.60 58.11 65.12
CA GLY A 85 14.29 59.40 64.93
C GLY A 85 13.42 60.45 64.25
N ALA A 86 12.55 60.07 63.37
CA ALA A 86 11.68 60.94 62.55
C ALA A 86 10.25 61.06 63.10
N CYS A 87 9.91 60.37 64.19
CA CYS A 87 8.50 60.22 64.71
C CYS A 87 7.54 59.85 63.56
N SER A 88 7.92 58.88 62.71
CA SER A 88 7.22 58.49 61.47
C SER A 88 6.70 57.06 61.49
N ASP A 89 6.06 56.65 60.41
CA ASP A 89 5.60 55.28 60.23
C ASP A 89 6.76 54.29 60.14
N TYR A 90 6.60 53.14 60.76
CA TYR A 90 7.44 51.98 60.70
C TYR A 90 6.76 50.93 59.82
N SER A 91 7.49 50.36 58.89
CA SER A 91 7.06 49.20 58.07
C SER A 91 8.27 48.34 57.77
N ALA A 92 8.18 47.07 58.17
CA ALA A 92 9.19 46.08 57.83
C ALA A 92 8.58 44.69 57.70
N GLU A 93 8.99 43.95 56.70
CA GLU A 93 8.74 42.52 56.57
C GLU A 93 10.03 41.76 56.84
N TYR A 94 10.01 40.76 57.70
CA TYR A 94 11.19 40.02 58.10
C TYR A 94 10.88 38.58 58.51
N ARG A 95 11.90 37.77 58.53
CA ARG A 95 11.85 36.39 59.02
C ARG A 95 12.03 36.35 60.53
N VAL A 96 11.18 35.52 61.17
CA VAL A 96 11.27 35.19 62.57
C VAL A 96 11.65 33.73 62.71
N LEU A 97 12.64 33.47 63.62
CA LEU A 97 13.02 32.12 64.01
C LEU A 97 12.20 31.69 65.21
N LEU A 98 11.31 30.70 64.95
CA LEU A 98 10.51 30.13 66.03
C LEU A 98 11.34 29.20 66.94
N PRO A 99 10.94 28.97 68.20
CA PRO A 99 11.67 28.11 69.17
C PRO A 99 11.99 26.72 68.64
N GLY A 100 11.16 26.17 67.70
CA GLY A 100 11.36 24.89 67.01
C GLY A 100 12.28 24.93 65.80
N GLY A 101 12.90 26.07 65.46
CA GLY A 101 13.79 26.24 64.30
C GLY A 101 13.04 26.53 63.02
N ALA A 102 11.75 26.57 62.98
CA ALA A 102 10.95 26.95 61.80
C ALA A 102 11.04 28.45 61.56
N VAL A 103 10.96 28.84 60.28
CA VAL A 103 10.99 30.26 59.89
C VAL A 103 9.56 30.71 59.56
N ARG A 104 9.18 31.87 60.07
CA ARG A 104 7.92 32.53 59.77
C ARG A 104 8.20 33.94 59.21
N TRP A 105 7.49 34.32 58.16
CA TRP A 105 7.52 35.68 57.65
C TRP A 105 6.48 36.54 58.34
N ILE A 106 6.94 37.68 58.89
CA ILE A 106 6.11 38.61 59.59
C ILE A 106 6.22 39.96 58.89
N GLU A 107 5.11 40.61 58.61
CA GLU A 107 5.06 42.02 58.26
C GLU A 107 4.61 42.79 59.44
N ALA A 108 5.41 43.76 59.88
CA ALA A 108 5.09 44.65 61.01
C ALA A 108 4.95 46.10 60.53
N ARG A 109 3.89 46.75 60.97
CA ARG A 109 3.61 48.14 60.67
C ARG A 109 3.34 48.85 62.01
N GLY A 110 3.86 50.07 62.20
CA GLY A 110 3.71 50.85 63.42
C GLY A 110 3.98 52.32 63.15
N ARG A 111 3.86 53.08 64.26
CA ARG A 111 4.16 54.51 64.23
C ARG A 111 4.84 54.90 65.52
N ALA A 112 5.88 55.68 65.43
CA ALA A 112 6.57 56.30 66.52
C ALA A 112 5.80 57.59 66.99
N LEU A 113 5.45 57.64 68.23
CA LEU A 113 4.58 58.70 68.82
C LEU A 113 5.40 59.48 69.83
N PRO A 114 5.40 60.80 69.80
CA PRO A 114 6.01 61.64 70.86
C PRO A 114 5.08 61.77 72.07
N ASP A 115 5.62 61.97 73.25
CA ASP A 115 4.85 62.25 74.48
C ASP A 115 4.21 63.67 74.46
N ARG A 116 4.86 64.65 73.81
CA ARG A 116 4.37 66.00 73.59
C ARG A 116 4.54 66.41 72.12
N ALA A 117 3.63 67.20 71.58
CA ALA A 117 3.73 67.73 70.25
C ALA A 117 5.08 68.38 69.97
N GLY A 118 5.87 67.80 68.99
CA GLY A 118 7.20 68.25 68.62
C GLY A 118 8.36 67.74 69.49
N GLY A 119 8.13 66.82 70.42
CA GLY A 119 9.14 66.14 71.24
C GLY A 119 9.70 64.88 70.54
N PRO A 120 10.75 64.29 71.13
CA PRO A 120 11.26 63.04 70.69
C PRO A 120 10.23 61.90 70.77
N ALA A 121 10.37 60.83 70.00
CA ALA A 121 9.48 59.69 70.13
C ALA A 121 9.58 59.03 71.51
N ALA A 122 8.45 58.88 72.19
CA ALA A 122 8.34 58.25 73.49
C ALA A 122 7.82 56.83 73.44
N ARG A 123 7.01 56.50 72.41
CA ARG A 123 6.46 55.15 72.18
C ARG A 123 6.45 54.80 70.69
N LEU A 124 6.68 53.50 70.37
CA LEU A 124 6.36 52.94 69.13
C LEU A 124 5.19 51.94 69.25
N VAL A 125 4.07 52.21 68.61
CA VAL A 125 2.87 51.35 68.60
C VAL A 125 2.68 50.79 67.26
N GLY A 126 2.38 49.49 67.18
CA GLY A 126 2.22 48.83 65.87
C GLY A 126 1.52 47.45 65.95
N ALA A 127 1.38 46.89 64.82
CA ALA A 127 0.79 45.59 64.64
C ALA A 127 1.65 44.73 63.63
N ALA A 128 1.60 43.41 63.79
CA ALA A 128 2.27 42.50 62.94
C ALA A 128 1.41 41.28 62.55
N TYR A 129 1.59 40.74 61.40
CA TYR A 129 0.83 39.59 60.89
C TYR A 129 1.68 38.66 60.12
N ASP A 130 1.23 37.40 59.96
CA ASP A 130 1.93 36.32 59.27
C ASP A 130 1.71 36.43 57.75
N THR A 131 2.79 36.54 56.99
CA THR A 131 2.79 36.57 55.52
C THR A 131 3.35 35.26 54.90
N THR A 132 3.66 34.24 55.71
CA THR A 132 4.30 32.99 55.29
C THR A 132 3.49 32.28 54.22
N ALA A 133 2.15 32.15 54.40
CA ALA A 133 1.28 31.44 53.43
C ALA A 133 1.25 32.12 52.07
N VAL A 134 1.30 33.44 52.01
CA VAL A 134 1.35 34.22 50.76
C VAL A 134 2.68 33.98 50.07
N ARG A 135 3.78 34.09 50.81
CA ARG A 135 5.15 33.86 50.31
C ARG A 135 5.37 32.44 49.83
N ASP A 136 4.91 31.44 50.59
CA ASP A 136 5.01 30.03 50.20
C ASP A 136 4.15 29.73 48.98
N GLY A 137 2.98 30.36 48.83
CA GLY A 137 2.15 30.28 47.63
C GLY A 137 2.85 30.79 46.40
N GLU A 138 3.43 31.99 46.45
CA GLU A 138 4.19 32.57 45.33
C GLU A 138 5.41 31.71 44.95
N ALA A 139 6.17 31.26 45.94
CA ALA A 139 7.31 30.39 45.75
C ALA A 139 6.92 29.02 45.17
N ARG A 140 5.74 28.50 45.54
CA ARG A 140 5.20 27.25 45.04
C ARG A 140 4.81 27.38 43.56
N VAL A 141 4.08 28.43 43.18
CA VAL A 141 3.71 28.73 41.79
C VAL A 141 4.96 28.88 40.93
N GLY A 142 5.94 29.63 41.38
CA GLY A 142 7.21 29.79 40.67
C GLY A 142 7.93 28.45 40.45
N ARG A 143 8.01 27.59 41.48
CA ARG A 143 8.60 26.24 41.35
C ARG A 143 7.84 25.35 40.36
N VAL A 144 6.50 25.41 40.34
CA VAL A 144 5.68 24.66 39.39
C VAL A 144 5.99 25.11 37.94
N LEU A 145 5.97 26.40 37.68
CA LEU A 145 6.27 26.96 36.38
C LEU A 145 7.72 26.63 35.90
N GLU A 146 8.69 26.64 36.81
CA GLU A 146 10.08 26.25 36.50
C GLU A 146 10.25 24.75 36.23
N SER A 147 9.43 23.90 36.89
CA SER A 147 9.50 22.44 36.71
C SER A 147 8.69 21.91 35.51
N MET A 148 7.94 22.76 34.85
CA MET A 148 7.18 22.38 33.65
C MET A 148 8.10 22.06 32.49
N SER A 149 7.79 20.96 31.78
CA SER A 149 8.46 20.58 30.54
C SER A 149 8.04 21.41 29.33
N SER A 150 7.06 22.29 29.48
CA SER A 150 6.60 23.21 28.43
C SER A 150 7.23 24.59 28.64
N ALA A 151 7.70 25.18 27.58
CA ALA A 151 8.21 26.54 27.62
C ALA A 151 7.07 27.52 27.94
N PHE A 152 7.35 28.43 28.86
CA PHE A 152 6.39 29.42 29.32
C PHE A 152 7.04 30.79 29.52
N PHE A 153 6.39 31.83 29.00
CA PHE A 153 6.73 33.19 29.32
C PHE A 153 5.48 34.04 29.49
N GLN A 154 5.63 35.18 30.16
CA GLN A 154 4.57 36.17 30.35
C GLN A 154 5.06 37.55 29.85
N LEU A 155 4.17 38.24 29.14
CA LEU A 155 4.38 39.60 28.66
C LEU A 155 3.42 40.56 29.41
N ASP A 156 3.88 41.78 29.65
CA ASP A 156 3.02 42.88 30.08
C ASP A 156 2.25 43.49 28.89
N ARG A 157 1.43 44.53 29.19
CA ARG A 157 0.64 45.22 28.17
C ARG A 157 1.48 45.98 27.14
N ASP A 158 2.74 46.26 27.47
CA ASP A 158 3.73 46.87 26.57
C ASP A 158 4.56 45.82 25.84
N TRP A 159 4.12 44.56 25.86
CA TRP A 159 4.79 43.42 25.20
C TRP A 159 6.18 43.11 25.74
N ARG A 160 6.48 43.46 27.02
CA ARG A 160 7.75 43.19 27.65
C ARG A 160 7.68 41.91 28.45
N PHE A 161 8.73 41.14 28.39
CA PHE A 161 8.86 39.92 29.21
C PHE A 161 8.87 40.27 30.69
N THR A 162 7.89 39.71 31.43
CA THR A 162 7.80 39.82 32.91
C THR A 162 8.23 38.52 33.57
N TYR A 163 8.05 37.38 32.92
CA TYR A 163 8.48 36.07 33.38
C TYR A 163 8.92 35.19 32.20
N VAL A 164 9.92 34.32 32.48
CA VAL A 164 10.42 33.31 31.50
C VAL A 164 10.89 32.12 32.32
N ASN A 165 10.36 30.91 32.09
CA ASN A 165 10.83 29.69 32.74
C ASN A 165 12.08 29.11 32.03
N SER A 166 12.73 28.16 32.70
CA SER A 166 13.97 27.55 32.20
C SER A 166 13.82 26.88 30.84
N GLU A 167 12.68 26.26 30.55
CA GLU A 167 12.43 25.62 29.27
C GLU A 167 12.27 26.66 28.14
N ALA A 168 11.62 27.80 28.42
CA ALA A 168 11.54 28.89 27.46
C ALA A 168 12.94 29.50 27.18
N GLU A 169 13.79 29.63 28.20
CA GLU A 169 15.19 30.08 27.99
C GLU A 169 15.94 29.16 27.02
N ARG A 170 15.73 27.84 27.18
CA ARG A 170 16.34 26.82 26.34
C ARG A 170 15.84 26.90 24.90
N LEU A 171 14.52 26.92 24.68
CA LEU A 171 13.93 26.93 23.34
C LEU A 171 14.13 28.27 22.60
N LEU A 172 14.10 29.39 23.33
CA LEU A 172 14.36 30.73 22.78
C LEU A 172 15.82 31.02 22.56
N GLY A 173 16.74 30.16 23.06
CA GLY A 173 18.18 30.34 22.94
C GLY A 173 18.70 31.58 23.64
N SER A 174 17.97 32.12 24.64
CA SER A 174 18.30 33.36 25.33
C SER A 174 17.95 33.31 26.79
N GLY A 175 18.89 33.63 27.66
CA GLY A 175 18.68 33.64 29.11
C GLY A 175 17.70 34.73 29.55
N ARG A 176 16.95 34.45 30.63
CA ARG A 176 15.92 35.36 31.20
C ARG A 176 16.46 36.76 31.52
N THR A 177 17.71 36.90 31.93
CA THR A 177 18.35 38.21 32.24
C THR A 177 18.47 39.09 31.00
N ARG A 178 18.52 38.52 29.81
CA ARG A 178 18.53 39.23 28.55
C ARG A 178 17.15 39.55 28.01
N LEU A 179 16.15 38.71 28.33
CA LEU A 179 14.79 38.82 27.87
C LEU A 179 13.93 39.75 28.74
N LEU A 180 14.04 39.65 30.08
CA LEU A 180 13.24 40.44 31.01
C LEU A 180 13.34 41.95 30.71
N ARG A 181 12.18 42.62 30.72
CA ARG A 181 11.96 44.04 30.40
C ARG A 181 12.19 44.46 28.95
N LYS A 182 12.65 43.56 28.06
CA LYS A 182 12.65 43.81 26.61
C LYS A 182 11.28 43.48 26.01
N THR A 183 10.92 44.14 24.93
CA THR A 183 9.74 43.75 24.17
C THR A 183 10.05 42.44 23.40
N ILE A 184 8.98 41.62 23.20
CA ILE A 184 9.15 40.40 22.40
C ILE A 184 9.55 40.73 20.97
N TRP A 185 9.15 41.89 20.46
CA TRP A 185 9.45 42.37 19.10
C TRP A 185 10.92 42.74 18.92
N ASP A 186 11.53 43.31 19.95
CA ASP A 186 12.98 43.62 19.96
C ASP A 186 13.84 42.34 20.16
N ALA A 187 13.35 41.42 20.97
CA ALA A 187 14.06 40.18 21.25
C ALA A 187 14.00 39.21 20.07
N PHE A 188 12.86 39.20 19.37
CA PHE A 188 12.56 38.30 18.27
C PHE A 188 12.00 39.05 17.04
N PRO A 189 12.84 39.77 16.29
CA PRO A 189 12.40 40.66 15.20
C PRO A 189 11.66 39.91 14.06
N ALA A 190 11.96 38.64 13.84
CA ALA A 190 11.32 37.83 12.83
C ALA A 190 9.85 37.45 13.19
N ALA A 191 9.42 37.72 14.41
CA ALA A 191 8.01 37.61 14.79
C ALA A 191 7.16 38.76 14.26
N VAL A 192 7.77 39.91 13.96
CA VAL A 192 7.07 41.11 13.45
C VAL A 192 6.59 40.85 12.02
N GLY A 193 5.33 41.14 11.74
CA GLY A 193 4.67 40.85 10.46
C GLY A 193 4.44 39.36 10.17
N SER A 194 4.58 38.50 11.19
CA SER A 194 4.37 37.09 11.09
C SER A 194 3.08 36.62 11.80
N VAL A 195 2.74 35.35 11.60
CA VAL A 195 1.61 34.68 12.33
C VAL A 195 1.74 34.86 13.85
N PHE A 196 2.95 34.93 14.41
CA PHE A 196 3.14 35.13 15.84
C PHE A 196 2.60 36.49 16.30
N GLU A 197 2.93 37.58 15.59
CA GLU A 197 2.42 38.91 15.94
C GLU A 197 0.90 38.97 15.78
N ASP A 198 0.38 38.48 14.67
CA ASP A 198 -1.06 38.52 14.40
C ASP A 198 -1.85 37.77 15.49
N GLN A 199 -1.40 36.59 15.89
CA GLN A 199 -2.12 35.77 16.87
C GLN A 199 -1.95 36.31 18.30
N TYR A 200 -0.78 36.85 18.67
CA TYR A 200 -0.58 37.48 19.99
C TYR A 200 -1.44 38.73 20.15
N ARG A 201 -1.48 39.59 19.15
CA ARG A 201 -2.35 40.78 19.15
C ARG A 201 -3.82 40.38 19.19
N ARG A 202 -4.20 39.39 18.39
CA ARG A 202 -5.57 38.87 18.41
C ARG A 202 -5.97 38.38 19.80
N ALA A 203 -5.12 37.61 20.49
CA ALA A 203 -5.41 37.14 21.83
C ALA A 203 -5.56 38.32 22.82
N ALA A 204 -4.66 39.31 22.76
CA ALA A 204 -4.71 40.48 23.61
C ALA A 204 -5.96 41.35 23.38
N ASP A 205 -6.36 41.56 22.12
CA ASP A 205 -7.47 42.41 21.70
C ASP A 205 -8.84 41.75 21.95
N SER A 206 -8.94 40.43 21.66
CA SER A 206 -10.21 39.71 21.83
C SER A 206 -10.48 39.29 23.27
N GLY A 207 -9.48 39.18 24.12
CA GLY A 207 -9.61 38.59 25.42
C GLY A 207 -9.82 37.07 25.45
N GLU A 208 -9.67 36.39 24.27
CA GLU A 208 -9.82 34.96 24.15
C GLU A 208 -8.47 34.26 23.86
N PRO A 209 -8.27 33.04 24.39
CA PRO A 209 -7.06 32.29 24.11
C PRO A 209 -6.97 31.89 22.64
N VAL A 210 -5.73 31.89 22.10
CA VAL A 210 -5.43 31.43 20.75
C VAL A 210 -4.49 30.23 20.81
N LEU A 211 -4.68 29.30 19.85
CA LEU A 211 -3.81 28.15 19.60
C LEU A 211 -3.43 28.16 18.12
N PHE A 212 -2.13 28.07 17.82
CA PHE A 212 -1.65 28.02 16.45
C PHE A 212 -0.32 27.30 16.35
N GLU A 213 0.01 26.81 15.16
CA GLU A 213 1.34 26.28 14.82
C GLU A 213 1.99 27.20 13.81
N ALA A 214 3.26 27.56 14.03
CA ALA A 214 4.01 28.39 13.09
C ALA A 214 5.50 28.07 13.09
N PHE A 215 6.12 28.26 11.94
CA PHE A 215 7.58 28.15 11.78
C PHE A 215 8.22 29.48 12.14
N TYR A 216 9.21 29.46 13.04
CA TYR A 216 10.06 30.60 13.33
C TYR A 216 11.36 30.47 12.54
N PRO A 217 11.73 31.46 11.69
CA PRO A 217 12.93 31.37 10.85
C PRO A 217 14.23 31.48 11.68
N PRO A 218 15.43 31.42 11.05
CA PRO A 218 16.69 31.60 11.77
C PRO A 218 16.68 32.84 12.68
N PRO A 219 17.25 32.75 13.89
CA PRO A 219 18.20 31.73 14.34
C PRO A 219 17.58 30.49 14.96
N LEU A 220 16.27 30.45 15.28
CA LEU A 220 15.65 29.30 15.95
C LEU A 220 15.34 28.17 14.97
N SER A 221 14.93 28.48 13.73
CA SER A 221 14.65 27.51 12.65
C SER A 221 13.80 26.31 13.08
N ALA A 222 12.73 26.57 13.82
CA ALA A 222 11.89 25.53 14.43
C ALA A 222 10.39 25.80 14.26
N TRP A 223 9.59 24.73 14.26
CA TRP A 223 8.15 24.80 14.33
C TRP A 223 7.69 24.79 15.78
N TYR A 224 6.84 25.75 16.11
CA TYR A 224 6.26 25.85 17.45
C TYR A 224 4.75 25.69 17.41
N GLU A 225 4.22 24.88 18.33
CA GLU A 225 2.83 24.95 18.74
C GLU A 225 2.74 25.95 19.89
N VAL A 226 1.96 27.00 19.70
CA VAL A 226 1.89 28.13 20.62
C VAL A 226 0.46 28.28 21.11
N ARG A 227 0.33 28.45 22.43
CA ARG A 227 -0.93 28.78 23.07
C ARG A 227 -0.75 30.05 23.89
N ALA A 228 -1.48 31.09 23.52
CA ALA A 228 -1.43 32.36 24.18
C ALA A 228 -2.76 32.69 24.87
N TRP A 229 -2.72 33.08 26.15
CA TRP A 229 -3.86 33.48 26.92
C TRP A 229 -3.72 34.94 27.36
N PRO A 230 -4.74 35.76 27.19
CA PRO A 230 -4.82 37.08 27.83
C PRO A 230 -4.91 36.92 29.35
N SER A 231 -4.15 37.75 30.05
CA SER A 231 -4.19 37.87 31.53
C SER A 231 -4.43 39.33 31.92
N PRO A 232 -4.86 39.61 33.14
CA PRO A 232 -5.05 41.01 33.61
C PRO A 232 -3.81 41.86 33.49
N GLU A 233 -2.64 41.25 33.50
CA GLU A 233 -1.34 41.91 33.46
C GLU A 233 -0.75 41.99 32.05
N GLY A 234 -1.33 41.24 31.08
CA GLY A 234 -0.85 41.18 29.67
C GLY A 234 -1.14 39.86 29.00
N LEU A 235 -0.15 39.13 28.53
CA LEU A 235 -0.28 37.88 27.75
C LEU A 235 0.58 36.78 28.38
N ALA A 236 -0.02 35.62 28.65
CA ALA A 236 0.69 34.40 29.05
C ALA A 236 0.83 33.47 27.84
N VAL A 237 2.02 32.97 27.57
CA VAL A 237 2.33 32.17 26.38
C VAL A 237 2.99 30.86 26.75
N TYR A 238 2.37 29.76 26.35
CA TYR A 238 2.99 28.44 26.34
C TYR A 238 3.36 28.05 24.93
N PHE A 239 4.50 27.40 24.78
CA PHE A 239 4.89 26.90 23.48
C PHE A 239 5.75 25.63 23.61
N VAL A 240 5.69 24.81 22.56
CA VAL A 240 6.42 23.55 22.44
C VAL A 240 7.04 23.49 21.05
N ASP A 241 8.28 23.05 20.97
CA ASP A 241 8.92 22.72 19.71
C ASP A 241 8.34 21.42 19.16
N ILE A 242 7.71 21.52 17.99
CA ILE A 242 7.07 20.41 17.29
C ILE A 242 7.82 19.99 16.01
N SER A 243 9.04 20.48 15.81
CA SER A 243 9.85 20.20 14.60
C SER A 243 10.05 18.71 14.40
N ALA A 244 10.48 17.98 15.43
CA ALA A 244 10.67 16.53 15.37
C ALA A 244 9.35 15.78 15.10
N ARG A 245 8.22 16.24 15.69
CA ARG A 245 6.89 15.65 15.43
C ARG A 245 6.49 15.83 13.97
N ARG A 246 6.69 17.02 13.39
CA ARG A 246 6.40 17.31 11.98
C ARG A 246 7.29 16.53 11.04
N GLU A 247 8.59 16.49 11.29
CA GLU A 247 9.55 15.71 10.50
C GLU A 247 9.18 14.22 10.48
N ALA A 248 8.80 13.65 11.63
CA ALA A 248 8.35 12.27 11.73
C ALA A 248 7.04 12.04 10.96
N GLN A 249 6.08 12.98 11.04
CA GLN A 249 4.83 12.90 10.30
C GLN A 249 5.06 12.97 8.79
N ASP A 250 5.88 13.91 8.32
CA ASP A 250 6.24 14.04 6.92
C ASP A 250 6.97 12.80 6.39
N ALA A 251 7.82 12.18 7.22
CA ALA A 251 8.50 10.92 6.88
C ALA A 251 7.51 9.76 6.77
N LEU A 252 6.54 9.68 7.69
CA LEU A 252 5.46 8.68 7.62
C LEU A 252 4.59 8.85 6.38
N ASP A 253 4.21 10.10 6.07
CA ASP A 253 3.39 10.40 4.90
C ASP A 253 4.14 10.06 3.60
N ARG A 254 5.44 10.36 3.51
CA ARG A 254 6.28 9.95 2.37
C ARG A 254 6.35 8.43 2.25
N SER A 255 6.56 7.73 3.38
CA SER A 255 6.61 6.26 3.40
C SER A 255 5.27 5.63 2.99
N ALA A 256 4.15 6.17 3.48
CA ALA A 256 2.82 5.70 3.13
C ALA A 256 2.53 5.87 1.62
N ARG A 257 2.87 7.01 1.03
CA ARG A 257 2.73 7.24 -0.42
C ARG A 257 3.60 6.29 -1.24
N ARG A 258 4.84 6.05 -0.81
CA ARG A 258 5.73 5.07 -1.44
C ARG A 258 5.14 3.67 -1.43
N LEU A 259 4.65 3.21 -0.27
CA LEU A 259 4.04 1.88 -0.14
C LEU A 259 2.76 1.74 -0.96
N ALA A 260 1.91 2.78 -1.00
CA ALA A 260 0.71 2.80 -1.80
C ALA A 260 1.02 2.67 -3.30
N LEU A 261 2.01 3.41 -3.80
CA LEU A 261 2.46 3.30 -5.20
C LEU A 261 2.99 1.89 -5.52
N LEU A 262 3.83 1.31 -4.65
CA LEU A 262 4.35 -0.04 -4.84
C LEU A 262 3.25 -1.11 -4.81
N ALA A 263 2.21 -0.93 -3.98
CA ALA A 263 1.05 -1.81 -3.95
C ALA A 263 0.25 -1.74 -5.26
N SER A 264 -0.07 -0.52 -5.73
CA SER A 264 -0.80 -0.31 -6.99
C SER A 264 -0.02 -0.86 -8.20
N VAL A 265 1.30 -0.71 -8.21
CA VAL A 265 2.18 -1.30 -9.23
C VAL A 265 2.09 -2.83 -9.20
N SER A 266 2.17 -3.43 -8.01
CA SER A 266 2.08 -4.89 -7.87
C SER A 266 0.73 -5.43 -8.35
N GLU A 267 -0.37 -4.77 -7.98
CA GLU A 267 -1.72 -5.13 -8.39
C GLU A 267 -1.88 -5.04 -9.92
N ALA A 268 -1.44 -3.94 -10.52
CA ALA A 268 -1.52 -3.76 -11.97
C ALA A 268 -0.72 -4.80 -12.76
N LEU A 269 0.42 -5.25 -12.23
CA LEU A 269 1.29 -6.24 -12.86
C LEU A 269 0.80 -7.68 -12.70
N THR A 270 0.00 -7.98 -11.66
CA THR A 270 -0.56 -9.32 -11.41
C THR A 270 -1.93 -9.52 -12.03
N GLY A 271 -2.63 -8.43 -12.36
CA GLY A 271 -4.02 -8.45 -12.87
C GLY A 271 -4.13 -8.76 -14.37
N THR A 272 -3.04 -9.03 -15.10
CA THR A 272 -3.08 -9.36 -16.54
C THR A 272 -2.05 -10.43 -16.87
N LEU A 273 -2.43 -11.32 -17.81
CA LEU A 273 -1.54 -12.32 -18.40
C LEU A 273 -0.78 -11.76 -19.60
N ASP A 274 -1.16 -10.60 -20.14
CA ASP A 274 -0.44 -9.92 -21.19
C ASP A 274 0.65 -9.00 -20.61
N PRO A 275 1.95 -9.33 -20.81
CA PRO A 275 3.06 -8.53 -20.33
C PRO A 275 3.03 -7.08 -20.84
N ALA A 276 2.60 -6.87 -22.08
CA ALA A 276 2.57 -5.53 -22.68
C ALA A 276 1.49 -4.64 -22.04
N GLU A 277 0.34 -5.21 -21.73
CA GLU A 277 -0.73 -4.49 -21.01
C GLU A 277 -0.31 -4.13 -19.58
N GLY A 278 0.27 -5.06 -18.83
CA GLY A 278 0.77 -4.81 -17.48
C GLY A 278 1.79 -3.68 -17.44
N VAL A 279 2.71 -3.65 -18.39
CA VAL A 279 3.75 -2.62 -18.52
C VAL A 279 3.16 -1.28 -18.97
N SER A 280 2.17 -1.27 -19.85
CA SER A 280 1.47 -0.05 -20.23
C SER A 280 0.78 0.61 -19.03
N ARG A 281 0.13 -0.19 -18.20
CA ARG A 281 -0.47 0.27 -16.95
C ARG A 281 0.56 0.81 -15.96
N LEU A 282 1.76 0.21 -15.90
CA LEU A 282 2.87 0.70 -15.09
C LEU A 282 3.22 2.16 -15.43
N ALA A 283 3.30 2.50 -16.72
CA ALA A 283 3.60 3.86 -17.16
C ALA A 283 2.60 4.89 -16.61
N THR A 284 1.32 4.56 -16.57
CA THR A 284 0.27 5.46 -16.04
C THR A 284 0.28 5.57 -14.52
N LEU A 285 0.78 4.58 -13.79
CA LEU A 285 0.91 4.63 -12.34
C LEU A 285 2.11 5.45 -11.87
N ILE A 286 3.23 5.39 -12.60
CA ILE A 286 4.42 6.19 -12.30
C ILE A 286 4.16 7.68 -12.53
N VAL A 287 3.38 8.02 -13.54
CA VAL A 287 3.02 9.38 -13.91
C VAL A 287 1.60 9.71 -13.41
N PRO A 288 1.35 10.82 -12.76
CA PRO A 288 2.25 11.94 -12.44
C PRO A 288 2.95 11.84 -11.08
N GLN A 289 2.82 10.72 -10.36
CA GLN A 289 3.28 10.63 -8.96
C GLN A 289 4.78 10.85 -8.81
N LEU A 290 5.58 10.18 -9.63
CA LEU A 290 7.04 10.16 -9.53
C LEU A 290 7.73 10.97 -10.63
N ALA A 291 7.13 11.06 -11.81
CA ALA A 291 7.70 11.71 -12.99
C ALA A 291 6.63 12.50 -13.76
N ASP A 292 7.07 13.39 -14.65
CA ASP A 292 6.16 14.09 -15.57
C ASP A 292 5.85 13.25 -16.79
N TRP A 293 6.80 12.41 -17.21
CA TRP A 293 6.56 11.41 -18.24
C TRP A 293 7.52 10.23 -18.12
N CYS A 294 7.13 9.12 -18.68
CA CYS A 294 7.93 7.90 -18.71
C CYS A 294 7.74 7.11 -19.99
N LEU A 295 8.70 6.21 -20.21
CA LEU A 295 8.72 5.23 -21.28
C LEU A 295 9.13 3.88 -20.70
N VAL A 296 8.50 2.81 -21.17
CA VAL A 296 8.92 1.45 -20.84
C VAL A 296 9.28 0.72 -22.12
N THR A 297 10.51 0.24 -22.17
CA THR A 297 11.10 -0.46 -23.31
C THR A 297 11.33 -1.91 -22.92
N LEU A 298 10.86 -2.86 -23.73
CA LEU A 298 11.17 -4.29 -23.57
C LEU A 298 12.37 -4.70 -24.42
N VAL A 299 13.12 -5.69 -23.93
CA VAL A 299 14.13 -6.43 -24.69
C VAL A 299 13.47 -7.69 -25.23
N GLU A 300 13.07 -7.68 -26.50
CA GLU A 300 12.43 -8.82 -27.17
C GLU A 300 13.47 -9.85 -27.65
N ASP A 301 14.55 -9.37 -28.29
CA ASP A 301 15.66 -10.20 -28.72
C ASP A 301 17.00 -9.66 -28.17
N PRO A 302 17.56 -10.28 -27.13
CA PRO A 302 18.84 -9.87 -26.55
C PRO A 302 20.03 -10.22 -27.43
N HIS A 303 19.85 -11.03 -28.48
CA HIS A 303 20.90 -11.49 -29.41
C HIS A 303 20.81 -10.81 -30.79
N ALA A 304 19.91 -9.85 -30.99
CA ALA A 304 19.78 -9.11 -32.23
C ALA A 304 21.12 -8.48 -32.62
N VAL A 305 21.52 -8.67 -33.88
CA VAL A 305 22.77 -8.10 -34.45
C VAL A 305 22.82 -6.59 -34.29
N ASP A 306 21.69 -5.91 -34.47
CA ASP A 306 21.49 -4.52 -34.08
C ASP A 306 20.61 -4.52 -32.83
N TRP A 307 21.17 -4.20 -31.68
CA TRP A 307 20.48 -4.22 -30.40
C TRP A 307 19.19 -3.38 -30.42
N ARG A 308 19.11 -2.33 -31.26
CA ARG A 308 17.94 -1.46 -31.39
C ARG A 308 16.73 -2.22 -31.95
N ARG A 309 16.97 -3.22 -32.82
CA ARG A 309 15.91 -4.05 -33.37
C ARG A 309 15.37 -5.09 -32.41
N GLY A 310 16.16 -5.41 -31.39
CA GLY A 310 15.74 -6.26 -30.28
C GLY A 310 14.94 -5.53 -29.21
N LEU A 311 14.65 -4.23 -29.39
CA LEU A 311 13.93 -3.40 -28.44
C LEU A 311 12.57 -2.94 -28.98
N ARG A 312 11.60 -2.83 -28.08
CA ARG A 312 10.28 -2.26 -28.37
C ARG A 312 9.78 -1.40 -27.22
N ASP A 313 9.33 -0.18 -27.52
CA ASP A 313 8.59 0.65 -26.56
C ASP A 313 7.16 0.13 -26.47
N VAL A 314 6.74 -0.24 -25.25
CA VAL A 314 5.44 -0.89 -25.00
C VAL A 314 4.53 -0.07 -24.10
N GLY A 315 5.08 0.90 -23.36
CA GLY A 315 4.33 1.76 -22.47
C GLY A 315 4.90 3.17 -22.42
N TRP A 316 4.04 4.16 -22.41
CA TRP A 316 4.39 5.56 -22.20
C TRP A 316 3.24 6.32 -21.57
N SER A 317 3.57 7.33 -20.78
CA SER A 317 2.59 8.21 -20.15
C SER A 317 3.20 9.59 -19.94
N HIS A 318 2.38 10.63 -20.05
CA HIS A 318 2.73 12.02 -19.78
C HIS A 318 1.69 12.67 -18.87
N ALA A 319 2.14 13.47 -17.89
CA ALA A 319 1.26 14.15 -16.94
C ALA A 319 0.40 15.24 -17.61
N ASP A 320 0.91 15.89 -18.65
CA ASP A 320 0.17 16.82 -19.48
C ASP A 320 -0.47 16.08 -20.68
N PRO A 321 -1.81 16.04 -20.76
CA PRO A 321 -2.50 15.37 -21.87
C PRO A 321 -2.14 15.92 -23.25
N LEU A 322 -1.77 17.21 -23.36
CA LEU A 322 -1.38 17.84 -24.63
C LEU A 322 -0.06 17.30 -25.19
N MET A 323 0.78 16.77 -24.33
CA MET A 323 2.10 16.23 -24.69
C MET A 323 2.10 14.72 -25.00
N VAL A 324 1.00 14.02 -24.78
CA VAL A 324 0.88 12.58 -24.99
C VAL A 324 1.16 12.19 -26.46
N GLU A 325 0.66 12.96 -27.44
CA GLU A 325 0.96 12.71 -28.85
C GLU A 325 2.43 12.94 -29.20
N THR A 326 3.02 14.03 -28.68
CA THR A 326 4.46 14.29 -28.85
C THR A 326 5.31 13.16 -28.28
N LEU A 327 4.93 12.65 -27.10
CA LEU A 327 5.61 11.52 -26.47
C LEU A 327 5.46 10.23 -27.29
N ARG A 328 4.28 9.95 -27.82
CA ARG A 328 4.04 8.80 -28.72
C ARG A 328 4.90 8.89 -29.97
N ASP A 329 4.96 10.06 -30.63
CA ASP A 329 5.82 10.28 -31.78
C ASP A 329 7.30 10.07 -31.44
N TYR A 330 7.74 10.59 -30.27
CA TYR A 330 9.10 10.38 -29.78
C TYR A 330 9.39 8.89 -29.57
N ALA A 331 8.51 8.14 -28.91
CA ALA A 331 8.64 6.69 -28.69
C ALA A 331 8.80 5.94 -30.02
N ALA A 332 7.99 6.27 -31.02
CA ALA A 332 8.06 5.64 -32.35
C ALA A 332 9.37 5.86 -33.10
N LEU A 333 10.06 6.98 -32.82
CA LEU A 333 11.27 7.41 -33.56
C LEU A 333 12.56 7.12 -32.81
N ARG A 334 12.55 7.18 -31.46
CA ARG A 334 13.76 7.29 -30.65
C ARG A 334 14.69 6.08 -30.71
N LEU A 335 14.15 4.85 -30.71
CA LEU A 335 14.98 3.63 -30.69
C LEU A 335 15.91 3.54 -31.91
N ARG A 336 15.38 3.88 -33.09
CA ARG A 336 16.17 3.88 -34.34
C ARG A 336 17.18 5.03 -34.40
N ALA A 337 16.89 6.13 -33.68
CA ALA A 337 17.77 7.30 -33.66
C ALA A 337 18.84 7.20 -32.57
N MET A 338 18.77 6.27 -31.61
CA MET A 338 19.75 6.12 -30.53
C MET A 338 21.09 5.63 -31.04
N THR A 339 22.18 6.16 -30.44
CA THR A 339 23.54 5.67 -30.62
C THR A 339 23.92 4.66 -29.53
N ASP A 340 25.05 3.98 -29.66
CA ASP A 340 25.56 3.01 -28.69
C ASP A 340 26.01 3.68 -27.37
N ALA A 341 26.17 5.00 -27.36
CA ALA A 341 26.45 5.81 -26.18
C ALA A 341 25.18 6.21 -25.40
N SER A 342 23.99 5.84 -25.88
CA SER A 342 22.73 6.24 -25.27
C SER A 342 22.58 5.70 -23.83
N TYR A 343 21.81 6.44 -23.02
CA TYR A 343 21.48 6.04 -21.64
C TYR A 343 20.81 4.65 -21.61
N LEU A 344 19.99 4.33 -22.62
CA LEU A 344 19.30 3.05 -22.73
C LEU A 344 20.31 1.90 -22.99
N ALA A 345 21.23 2.08 -23.95
CA ALA A 345 22.27 1.10 -24.23
C ALA A 345 23.18 0.87 -23.02
N ARG A 346 23.52 1.93 -22.28
CA ARG A 346 24.27 1.84 -21.02
C ARG A 346 23.52 1.07 -19.95
N ALA A 347 22.25 1.42 -19.70
CA ALA A 347 21.44 0.75 -18.70
C ALA A 347 21.30 -0.75 -18.99
N ILE A 348 21.13 -1.15 -20.27
CA ILE A 348 21.02 -2.56 -20.67
C ILE A 348 22.36 -3.28 -20.49
N ARG A 349 23.46 -2.72 -21.00
CA ARG A 349 24.78 -3.35 -21.00
C ARG A 349 25.39 -3.46 -19.59
N ASP A 350 25.32 -2.35 -18.84
CA ASP A 350 25.97 -2.25 -17.52
C ASP A 350 25.06 -2.81 -16.42
N MET A 351 23.78 -3.06 -16.73
CA MET A 351 22.73 -3.53 -15.80
C MET A 351 22.62 -2.64 -14.54
N THR A 352 22.87 -1.35 -14.67
CA THR A 352 22.82 -0.35 -13.60
C THR A 352 21.96 0.83 -14.00
N PRO A 353 21.32 1.52 -13.05
CA PRO A 353 20.61 2.76 -13.36
C PRO A 353 21.53 3.82 -13.96
N VAL A 354 20.99 4.59 -14.89
CA VAL A 354 21.66 5.73 -15.50
C VAL A 354 20.90 7.00 -15.13
N LEU A 355 21.55 7.86 -14.32
CA LEU A 355 21.01 9.15 -13.88
C LEU A 355 21.45 10.26 -14.85
N MET A 356 20.51 11.14 -15.18
CA MET A 356 20.67 12.39 -15.90
C MET A 356 20.25 13.52 -14.95
N GLU A 357 21.20 14.10 -14.18
CA GLU A 357 20.91 15.01 -13.07
C GLU A 357 20.35 16.36 -13.51
N SER A 358 20.86 16.89 -14.61
CA SER A 358 20.50 18.20 -15.16
C SER A 358 20.63 18.18 -16.69
N ASP A 359 20.03 19.14 -17.35
CA ASP A 359 20.12 19.30 -18.80
C ASP A 359 19.82 18.00 -19.58
N ALA A 360 18.89 17.21 -19.08
CA ALA A 360 18.57 15.90 -19.66
C ALA A 360 18.17 16.01 -21.15
N THR A 361 17.56 17.13 -21.56
CA THR A 361 17.24 17.40 -22.96
C THR A 361 18.50 17.34 -23.84
N GLU A 362 19.55 18.07 -23.49
CA GLU A 362 20.77 18.11 -24.32
C GLU A 362 21.60 16.84 -24.15
N GLN A 363 21.65 16.24 -22.96
CA GLN A 363 22.34 14.95 -22.75
C GLN A 363 21.75 13.84 -23.63
N VAL A 364 20.39 13.74 -23.66
CA VAL A 364 19.69 12.75 -24.47
C VAL A 364 19.78 13.10 -25.96
N ALA A 365 19.61 14.36 -26.33
CA ALA A 365 19.77 14.82 -27.72
C ALA A 365 21.16 14.50 -28.27
N GLY A 366 22.21 14.66 -27.46
CA GLY A 366 23.59 14.39 -27.86
C GLY A 366 23.89 12.93 -28.19
N VAL A 367 23.05 12.01 -27.75
CA VAL A 367 23.17 10.55 -28.02
C VAL A 367 22.12 10.04 -29.03
N LEU A 368 21.36 10.95 -29.65
CA LEU A 368 20.46 10.67 -30.76
C LEU A 368 21.08 11.13 -32.09
N VAL A 369 20.82 10.41 -33.15
CA VAL A 369 21.09 10.87 -34.50
C VAL A 369 20.23 12.11 -34.78
N PRO A 370 20.79 13.21 -35.37
CA PRO A 370 20.03 14.42 -35.67
C PRO A 370 18.80 14.12 -36.54
N GLY A 371 17.65 14.66 -36.15
CA GLY A 371 16.37 14.49 -36.83
C GLY A 371 15.14 14.59 -35.95
N ALA A 372 14.04 14.13 -36.44
CA ALA A 372 12.72 14.28 -35.82
C ALA A 372 12.64 13.79 -34.36
N ALA A 373 13.39 12.76 -33.98
CA ALA A 373 13.44 12.30 -32.57
C ALA A 373 14.00 13.36 -31.63
N GLN A 374 15.07 14.08 -32.05
CA GLN A 374 15.63 15.19 -31.26
C GLN A 374 14.62 16.34 -31.15
N ASP A 375 13.89 16.64 -32.23
CA ASP A 375 12.91 17.74 -32.23
C ASP A 375 11.75 17.45 -31.28
N ARG A 376 11.26 16.20 -31.24
CA ARG A 376 10.24 15.78 -30.29
C ARG A 376 10.76 15.80 -28.83
N LEU A 377 12.00 15.36 -28.61
CA LEU A 377 12.63 15.43 -27.29
C LEU A 377 12.72 16.87 -26.76
N ARG A 378 13.12 17.83 -27.62
CA ARG A 378 13.18 19.26 -27.24
C ARG A 378 11.81 19.84 -26.92
N GLN A 379 10.74 19.36 -27.57
CA GLN A 379 9.36 19.72 -27.21
C GLN A 379 8.96 19.16 -25.86
N LEU A 380 9.38 17.93 -25.51
CA LEU A 380 9.14 17.31 -24.19
C LEU A 380 9.99 17.95 -23.08
N ALA A 381 11.12 18.58 -23.42
CA ALA A 381 11.98 19.39 -22.58
C ALA A 381 12.29 18.81 -21.17
N PRO A 382 12.80 17.56 -21.05
CA PRO A 382 13.16 17.01 -19.75
C PRO A 382 14.34 17.77 -19.14
N SER A 383 14.23 18.13 -17.85
CA SER A 383 15.33 18.74 -17.09
C SER A 383 16.22 17.69 -16.43
N SER A 384 15.62 16.59 -15.95
CA SER A 384 16.33 15.46 -15.34
C SER A 384 15.65 14.14 -15.71
N GLY A 385 16.39 13.03 -15.63
CA GLY A 385 15.85 11.71 -15.96
C GLY A 385 16.62 10.56 -15.33
N VAL A 386 15.98 9.40 -15.25
CA VAL A 386 16.58 8.14 -14.79
C VAL A 386 16.14 7.02 -15.70
N ALA A 387 17.10 6.22 -16.18
CA ALA A 387 16.84 4.98 -16.88
C ALA A 387 17.21 3.80 -15.98
N VAL A 388 16.24 2.98 -15.60
CA VAL A 388 16.42 1.83 -14.70
C VAL A 388 16.21 0.54 -15.48
N PRO A 389 17.21 -0.37 -15.50
CA PRO A 389 17.08 -1.67 -16.14
C PRO A 389 16.13 -2.58 -15.34
N LEU A 390 15.17 -3.20 -16.02
CA LEU A 390 14.28 -4.21 -15.50
C LEU A 390 15.03 -5.55 -15.48
N ARG A 391 15.48 -5.97 -14.30
CA ARG A 391 16.37 -7.12 -14.15
C ARG A 391 15.63 -8.32 -13.58
N ALA A 392 15.64 -9.43 -14.32
CA ALA A 392 15.13 -10.72 -13.84
C ALA A 392 16.15 -11.82 -14.14
N ARG A 393 16.41 -12.67 -13.17
CA ARG A 393 17.30 -13.86 -13.29
C ARG A 393 18.66 -13.57 -13.95
N GLY A 394 19.27 -12.44 -13.60
CA GLY A 394 20.61 -12.05 -14.09
C GLY A 394 20.65 -11.46 -15.49
N ARG A 395 19.51 -11.17 -16.12
CA ARG A 395 19.40 -10.49 -17.42
C ARG A 395 18.51 -9.26 -17.36
N THR A 396 18.69 -8.35 -18.31
CA THR A 396 17.79 -7.21 -18.50
C THR A 396 16.66 -7.61 -19.44
N VAL A 397 15.41 -7.55 -18.95
CA VAL A 397 14.19 -7.86 -19.73
C VAL A 397 13.54 -6.61 -20.30
N GLY A 398 13.96 -5.43 -19.85
CA GLY A 398 13.48 -4.13 -20.29
C GLY A 398 14.17 -2.99 -19.59
N VAL A 399 13.73 -1.76 -19.85
CA VAL A 399 14.17 -0.54 -19.17
C VAL A 399 12.97 0.37 -18.94
N VAL A 400 12.79 0.87 -17.73
CA VAL A 400 11.90 1.98 -17.45
C VAL A 400 12.70 3.27 -17.45
N THR A 401 12.27 4.27 -18.21
CA THR A 401 12.89 5.59 -18.23
C THR A 401 11.88 6.62 -17.79
N VAL A 402 12.23 7.39 -16.77
CA VAL A 402 11.39 8.43 -16.17
C VAL A 402 12.05 9.78 -16.30
N PHE A 403 11.25 10.82 -16.54
CA PHE A 403 11.75 12.18 -16.74
C PHE A 403 10.94 13.20 -15.97
N ARG A 404 11.62 14.26 -15.51
CA ARG A 404 11.05 15.45 -14.87
C ARG A 404 11.37 16.70 -15.68
N GLY A 405 10.40 17.60 -15.81
CA GLY A 405 10.57 18.94 -16.39
C GLY A 405 11.08 19.97 -15.37
N GLU A 406 11.26 21.22 -15.81
CA GLU A 406 11.81 22.30 -14.97
C GLU A 406 10.99 22.60 -13.69
N GLY A 407 9.69 22.27 -13.69
CA GLY A 407 8.80 22.51 -12.53
C GLY A 407 9.01 21.57 -11.34
N ARG A 408 9.84 20.54 -11.49
CA ARG A 408 10.13 19.55 -10.44
C ARG A 408 11.61 19.54 -10.07
N ARG A 409 11.87 19.24 -8.78
CA ARG A 409 13.25 18.99 -8.31
C ARG A 409 13.86 17.80 -9.08
N PRO A 410 15.17 17.79 -9.31
CA PRO A 410 15.88 16.62 -9.87
C PRO A 410 15.64 15.35 -9.05
N PHE A 411 15.89 14.19 -9.65
CA PHE A 411 15.78 12.91 -8.96
C PHE A 411 16.82 12.79 -7.85
N THR A 412 16.36 12.38 -6.66
CA THR A 412 17.22 12.09 -5.50
C THR A 412 17.60 10.60 -5.48
N ALA A 413 18.53 10.22 -4.60
CA ALA A 413 18.86 8.81 -4.36
C ALA A 413 17.63 7.99 -3.87
N GLU A 414 16.75 8.63 -3.09
CA GLU A 414 15.51 8.01 -2.62
C GLU A 414 14.52 7.79 -3.78
N ASP A 415 14.38 8.77 -4.68
CA ASP A 415 13.56 8.63 -5.89
C ASP A 415 14.10 7.51 -6.78
N MET A 416 15.42 7.42 -6.96
CA MET A 416 16.07 6.34 -7.74
C MET A 416 15.78 4.96 -7.14
N ALA A 417 15.96 4.81 -5.82
CA ALA A 417 15.66 3.54 -5.15
C ALA A 417 14.19 3.14 -5.31
N LEU A 418 13.26 4.10 -5.35
CA LEU A 418 11.85 3.80 -5.62
C LEU A 418 11.62 3.32 -7.06
N VAL A 419 12.25 3.95 -8.06
CA VAL A 419 12.16 3.49 -9.47
C VAL A 419 12.80 2.10 -9.62
N GLU A 420 13.89 1.81 -8.91
CA GLU A 420 14.52 0.49 -8.89
C GLU A 420 13.61 -0.57 -8.28
N ASP A 421 12.93 -0.28 -7.16
CA ASP A 421 11.95 -1.18 -6.52
C ASP A 421 10.78 -1.48 -7.48
N ILE A 422 10.26 -0.45 -8.15
CA ILE A 422 9.22 -0.59 -9.18
C ILE A 422 9.74 -1.45 -10.33
N GLY A 423 10.95 -1.15 -10.81
CA GLY A 423 11.61 -1.87 -11.89
C GLY A 423 11.83 -3.35 -11.59
N ALA A 424 12.23 -3.68 -10.36
CA ALA A 424 12.42 -5.06 -9.93
C ALA A 424 11.10 -5.86 -9.93
N ARG A 425 10.00 -5.26 -9.49
CA ARG A 425 8.65 -5.87 -9.53
C ARG A 425 8.17 -6.07 -10.96
N ALA A 426 8.32 -5.05 -11.80
CA ALA A 426 7.97 -5.12 -13.21
C ALA A 426 8.79 -6.19 -13.94
N ALA A 427 10.09 -6.27 -13.68
CA ALA A 427 10.97 -7.28 -14.26
C ALA A 427 10.54 -8.70 -13.91
N LEU A 428 10.18 -8.96 -12.65
CA LEU A 428 9.73 -10.28 -12.21
C LEU A 428 8.40 -10.66 -12.86
N ALA A 429 7.45 -9.73 -12.92
CA ALA A 429 6.15 -9.97 -13.56
C ALA A 429 6.31 -10.28 -15.06
N LEU A 430 7.12 -9.48 -15.76
CA LEU A 430 7.44 -9.69 -17.19
C LEU A 430 8.13 -11.04 -17.46
N ASP A 431 9.09 -11.42 -16.62
CA ASP A 431 9.81 -12.68 -16.79
C ASP A 431 8.89 -13.87 -16.54
N ASN A 432 8.04 -13.81 -15.53
CA ASN A 432 7.04 -14.84 -15.24
C ASN A 432 6.03 -14.98 -16.40
N ALA A 433 5.50 -13.86 -16.91
CA ALA A 433 4.56 -13.89 -18.04
C ALA A 433 5.21 -14.44 -19.32
N ARG A 434 6.47 -14.09 -19.61
CA ARG A 434 7.22 -14.64 -20.73
C ARG A 434 7.47 -16.14 -20.60
N LEU A 435 7.82 -16.62 -19.40
CA LEU A 435 8.01 -18.05 -19.15
C LEU A 435 6.71 -18.81 -19.34
N TYR A 436 5.61 -18.25 -18.88
CA TYR A 436 4.29 -18.83 -19.04
C TYR A 436 3.86 -18.92 -20.50
N ALA A 437 4.07 -17.84 -21.27
CA ALA A 437 3.83 -17.83 -22.71
C ALA A 437 4.70 -18.86 -23.45
N SER A 438 6.00 -18.91 -23.11
CA SER A 438 6.91 -19.90 -23.72
C SER A 438 6.52 -21.35 -23.40
N GLN A 439 6.10 -21.62 -22.18
CA GLN A 439 5.63 -22.95 -21.78
C GLN A 439 4.36 -23.32 -22.56
N ARG A 440 3.42 -22.38 -22.71
CA ARG A 440 2.21 -22.57 -23.50
C ARG A 440 2.54 -22.86 -24.98
N ASP A 441 3.41 -22.07 -25.58
CA ASP A 441 3.79 -22.26 -26.99
C ASP A 441 4.46 -23.64 -27.25
N VAL A 442 5.29 -24.09 -26.30
CA VAL A 442 5.91 -25.43 -26.36
C VAL A 442 4.84 -26.51 -26.20
N SER A 443 3.90 -26.34 -25.29
CA SER A 443 2.79 -27.27 -25.09
C SER A 443 1.92 -27.39 -26.34
N GLU A 444 1.50 -26.27 -26.91
CA GLU A 444 0.72 -26.25 -28.15
C GLU A 444 1.48 -26.86 -29.34
N ALA A 445 2.78 -26.60 -29.45
CA ALA A 445 3.61 -27.17 -30.51
C ALA A 445 3.75 -28.71 -30.37
N LEU A 446 3.90 -29.20 -29.13
CA LEU A 446 3.93 -30.65 -28.87
C LEU A 446 2.59 -31.29 -29.21
N GLN A 447 1.46 -30.73 -28.79
CA GLN A 447 0.14 -31.26 -29.14
C GLN A 447 -0.07 -31.32 -30.66
N ARG A 448 0.21 -30.23 -31.38
CA ARG A 448 0.11 -30.21 -32.86
C ARG A 448 1.01 -31.24 -33.50
N SER A 449 2.21 -31.50 -32.98
CA SER A 449 3.11 -32.50 -33.53
C SER A 449 2.65 -33.96 -33.31
N MET A 450 1.82 -34.14 -32.26
CA MET A 450 1.24 -35.46 -31.95
C MET A 450 -0.02 -35.77 -32.76
N LEU A 451 -0.73 -34.78 -33.32
CA LEU A 451 -1.86 -34.96 -34.23
C LEU A 451 -1.34 -35.04 -35.66
N THR A 452 -1.79 -36.03 -36.42
CA THR A 452 -1.45 -36.17 -37.86
C THR A 452 -2.62 -35.76 -38.71
N ASP A 453 -2.33 -35.19 -39.88
CA ASP A 453 -3.37 -34.89 -40.84
C ASP A 453 -4.07 -36.21 -41.29
N PRO A 454 -5.42 -36.24 -41.31
CA PRO A 454 -6.17 -37.42 -41.67
C PRO A 454 -5.92 -37.80 -43.13
N ALA A 455 -5.90 -39.08 -43.41
CA ALA A 455 -5.90 -39.56 -44.79
C ALA A 455 -7.16 -39.06 -45.52
N GLN A 456 -7.03 -38.63 -46.77
CA GLN A 456 -8.14 -38.11 -47.60
C GLN A 456 -8.34 -39.01 -48.84
N PRO A 457 -8.98 -40.19 -48.71
CA PRO A 457 -9.25 -41.01 -49.84
C PRO A 457 -10.42 -40.44 -50.68
N ASP A 458 -10.40 -40.59 -51.99
CA ASP A 458 -11.39 -39.98 -52.90
C ASP A 458 -12.85 -40.29 -52.60
N HIS A 459 -13.14 -41.43 -51.92
CA HIS A 459 -14.46 -41.89 -51.59
C HIS A 459 -14.99 -41.48 -50.25
N LEU A 460 -14.18 -40.79 -49.42
CA LEU A 460 -14.54 -40.27 -48.12
C LEU A 460 -14.17 -38.82 -47.95
N GLN A 461 -15.00 -38.04 -47.30
CA GLN A 461 -14.65 -36.73 -46.81
C GLN A 461 -14.42 -36.84 -45.29
N ILE A 462 -13.23 -36.46 -44.82
CA ILE A 462 -12.84 -36.54 -43.42
C ILE A 462 -12.51 -35.15 -42.90
N ALA A 463 -13.23 -34.68 -41.90
CA ALA A 463 -12.98 -33.44 -41.21
C ALA A 463 -12.60 -33.68 -39.77
N THR A 464 -11.61 -32.98 -39.27
CA THR A 464 -11.18 -33.07 -37.85
C THR A 464 -11.04 -31.70 -37.23
N ARG A 465 -11.41 -31.60 -35.95
CA ARG A 465 -11.16 -30.40 -35.12
C ARG A 465 -10.63 -30.83 -33.77
N TYR A 466 -9.73 -30.02 -33.27
CA TYR A 466 -9.21 -30.15 -31.91
C TYR A 466 -9.30 -28.79 -31.22
N ALA A 467 -9.91 -28.74 -30.05
CA ALA A 467 -10.02 -27.55 -29.25
C ALA A 467 -9.45 -27.83 -27.85
N PRO A 468 -8.30 -27.25 -27.48
CA PRO A 468 -7.71 -27.47 -26.18
C PRO A 468 -8.49 -26.76 -25.07
N ALA A 469 -8.47 -27.32 -23.85
CA ALA A 469 -9.05 -26.70 -22.67
C ALA A 469 -8.47 -25.33 -22.41
N GLY A 470 -9.29 -24.38 -21.95
CA GLY A 470 -8.94 -22.97 -21.84
C GLY A 470 -7.86 -22.58 -20.83
N GLU A 471 -7.28 -23.48 -20.05
CA GLU A 471 -6.18 -23.24 -19.12
C GLU A 471 -4.82 -23.44 -19.80
N ALA A 472 -4.08 -22.37 -19.90
CA ALA A 472 -2.90 -22.13 -20.75
C ALA A 472 -1.62 -22.95 -20.47
N ALA A 473 -1.67 -24.06 -19.76
CA ALA A 473 -0.50 -24.91 -19.50
C ALA A 473 -0.79 -26.40 -19.50
N ARG A 474 -2.02 -26.80 -19.90
CA ARG A 474 -2.39 -28.22 -19.92
C ARG A 474 -2.19 -28.78 -21.31
N ILE A 475 -1.63 -29.98 -21.40
CA ILE A 475 -1.52 -30.77 -22.60
C ILE A 475 -2.54 -31.88 -22.49
N GLY A 476 -3.51 -31.96 -23.41
CA GLY A 476 -4.62 -32.89 -23.30
C GLY A 476 -4.27 -34.34 -23.59
N GLY A 477 -5.11 -35.24 -23.03
CA GLY A 477 -5.12 -36.65 -23.32
C GLY A 477 -5.85 -37.04 -24.61
N ASP A 478 -6.64 -36.10 -25.14
CA ASP A 478 -7.50 -36.32 -26.33
C ASP A 478 -6.74 -36.43 -27.61
N TRP A 479 -7.13 -37.37 -28.49
CA TRP A 479 -6.58 -37.48 -29.82
C TRP A 479 -7.58 -38.02 -30.81
N TYR A 480 -7.31 -37.78 -32.08
CA TYR A 480 -7.90 -38.46 -33.25
C TYR A 480 -6.80 -39.00 -34.17
N ASP A 481 -7.16 -39.99 -34.98
CA ASP A 481 -6.33 -40.48 -36.07
C ASP A 481 -7.20 -41.01 -37.23
N ALA A 482 -6.73 -40.88 -38.46
CA ALA A 482 -7.36 -41.47 -39.65
C ALA A 482 -6.29 -41.87 -40.65
N PHE A 483 -6.25 -43.16 -40.96
CA PHE A 483 -5.19 -43.72 -41.79
C PHE A 483 -5.65 -44.90 -42.64
N LEU A 484 -4.90 -45.20 -43.69
CA LEU A 484 -5.20 -46.33 -44.57
C LEU A 484 -4.64 -47.63 -44.00
N GLN A 485 -5.48 -48.64 -43.96
CA GLN A 485 -5.08 -50.01 -43.62
C GLN A 485 -4.98 -50.86 -44.87
N ARG A 486 -3.91 -51.65 -44.98
CA ARG A 486 -3.73 -52.56 -46.10
C ARG A 486 -4.69 -53.75 -46.01
N ARG A 487 -5.44 -53.98 -47.08
CA ARG A 487 -6.23 -55.22 -47.19
C ARG A 487 -5.33 -56.39 -47.55
N ARG A 488 -5.66 -57.59 -47.05
CA ARG A 488 -5.04 -58.84 -47.45
C ARG A 488 -5.42 -59.28 -48.87
N ALA A 489 -6.51 -58.70 -49.43
CA ALA A 489 -6.99 -58.94 -50.82
C ALA A 489 -6.86 -57.64 -51.66
N PRO A 490 -6.68 -57.76 -53.03
CA PRO A 490 -6.67 -56.59 -53.91
C PRO A 490 -8.02 -55.83 -53.82
N GLY A 491 -7.98 -54.50 -53.70
CA GLY A 491 -9.14 -53.61 -53.62
C GLY A 491 -8.79 -52.22 -53.09
N VAL A 492 -9.81 -51.39 -52.84
CA VAL A 492 -9.67 -50.10 -52.18
C VAL A 492 -9.16 -50.32 -50.77
N PRO A 493 -8.14 -49.61 -50.29
CA PRO A 493 -7.68 -49.73 -48.93
C PRO A 493 -8.80 -49.39 -47.95
N ASP A 494 -8.86 -50.11 -46.82
CA ASP A 494 -9.77 -49.77 -45.73
C ASP A 494 -9.27 -48.51 -45.00
N VAL A 495 -10.20 -47.71 -44.52
CA VAL A 495 -9.88 -46.54 -43.72
C VAL A 495 -10.15 -46.84 -42.26
N VAL A 496 -9.16 -46.69 -41.42
CA VAL A 496 -9.33 -46.80 -39.98
C VAL A 496 -9.36 -45.39 -39.39
N VAL A 497 -10.41 -45.13 -38.60
CA VAL A 497 -10.57 -43.90 -37.82
C VAL A 497 -10.52 -44.24 -36.36
N VAL A 498 -9.92 -43.36 -35.57
CA VAL A 498 -9.72 -43.52 -34.15
C VAL A 498 -10.01 -42.19 -33.45
N VAL A 499 -10.76 -42.26 -32.37
CA VAL A 499 -10.85 -41.14 -31.38
C VAL A 499 -10.68 -41.74 -30.00
N GLY A 500 -9.93 -41.07 -29.16
CA GLY A 500 -9.67 -41.55 -27.82
C GLY A 500 -9.27 -40.42 -26.86
N ASP A 501 -9.29 -40.75 -25.60
CA ASP A 501 -8.86 -39.89 -24.52
C ASP A 501 -8.11 -40.68 -23.45
N VAL A 502 -6.93 -40.19 -23.05
CA VAL A 502 -6.11 -40.75 -21.95
C VAL A 502 -6.43 -40.01 -20.66
N VAL A 503 -6.68 -40.76 -19.61
CA VAL A 503 -7.00 -40.18 -18.29
C VAL A 503 -5.85 -39.28 -17.82
N GLY A 504 -6.19 -37.97 -17.62
CA GLY A 504 -5.26 -36.94 -17.17
C GLY A 504 -5.09 -35.84 -18.20
N HIS A 505 -4.54 -34.70 -17.76
CA HIS A 505 -4.40 -33.47 -18.57
C HIS A 505 -3.04 -32.80 -18.35
N ASP A 506 -1.99 -33.59 -18.24
CA ASP A 506 -0.61 -33.14 -18.04
C ASP A 506 0.34 -33.69 -19.12
N VAL A 507 1.63 -33.36 -19.01
CA VAL A 507 2.66 -33.81 -19.94
C VAL A 507 2.78 -35.36 -19.95
N GLU A 508 2.49 -36.01 -18.84
CA GLU A 508 2.55 -37.47 -18.70
C GLU A 508 1.37 -38.11 -19.45
N ALA A 509 0.16 -37.55 -19.36
CA ALA A 509 -1.00 -37.97 -20.11
C ALA A 509 -0.77 -37.82 -21.63
N ALA A 510 -0.23 -36.69 -22.09
CA ALA A 510 0.11 -36.47 -23.47
C ALA A 510 1.18 -37.45 -23.99
N ALA A 511 2.20 -37.75 -23.21
CA ALA A 511 3.21 -38.75 -23.58
C ALA A 511 2.60 -40.17 -23.70
N ALA A 512 1.70 -40.53 -22.76
CA ALA A 512 0.95 -41.78 -22.78
C ALA A 512 0.02 -41.84 -24.01
N MET A 513 -0.71 -40.76 -24.33
CA MET A 513 -1.54 -40.62 -25.52
C MET A 513 -0.72 -40.89 -26.80
N GLY A 514 0.45 -40.23 -26.91
CA GLY A 514 1.34 -40.45 -28.09
C GLY A 514 1.78 -41.90 -28.19
N GLN A 515 2.06 -42.61 -27.09
CA GLN A 515 2.40 -44.03 -27.07
C GLN A 515 1.22 -44.92 -27.48
N VAL A 516 0.07 -44.77 -26.83
CA VAL A 516 -1.15 -45.56 -27.11
C VAL A 516 -1.55 -45.40 -28.58
N ARG A 517 -1.60 -44.17 -29.08
CA ARG A 517 -1.90 -43.87 -30.51
C ARG A 517 -0.88 -44.53 -31.46
N GLY A 518 0.43 -44.41 -31.12
CA GLY A 518 1.49 -45.02 -31.92
C GLY A 518 1.39 -46.55 -31.96
N LEU A 519 1.09 -47.20 -30.83
CA LEU A 519 0.86 -48.64 -30.74
C LEU A 519 -0.36 -49.06 -31.57
N LEU A 520 -1.48 -48.36 -31.42
CA LEU A 520 -2.73 -48.63 -32.13
C LEU A 520 -2.52 -48.58 -33.64
N ARG A 521 -1.95 -47.46 -34.13
CA ARG A 521 -1.67 -47.29 -35.55
C ARG A 521 -0.67 -48.34 -36.08
N GLY A 522 0.39 -48.63 -35.32
CA GLY A 522 1.38 -49.63 -35.70
C GLY A 522 0.80 -51.03 -35.78
N ILE A 523 0.00 -51.46 -34.81
CA ILE A 523 -0.71 -52.73 -34.78
C ILE A 523 -1.69 -52.81 -35.95
N ALA A 524 -2.56 -51.81 -36.12
CA ALA A 524 -3.57 -51.78 -37.17
C ALA A 524 -2.97 -51.87 -38.59
N VAL A 525 -1.94 -51.09 -38.89
CA VAL A 525 -1.30 -51.08 -40.20
C VAL A 525 -0.50 -52.36 -40.45
N HIS A 526 0.12 -52.94 -39.44
CA HIS A 526 0.98 -54.15 -39.58
C HIS A 526 0.11 -55.43 -39.71
N SER A 527 -0.87 -55.62 -38.82
CA SER A 527 -1.66 -56.84 -38.76
C SER A 527 -2.77 -56.88 -39.81
N GLY A 528 -3.39 -55.76 -40.14
CA GLY A 528 -4.56 -55.69 -40.98
C GLY A 528 -5.81 -56.29 -40.28
N ASP A 529 -5.79 -56.42 -38.98
CA ASP A 529 -6.81 -57.06 -38.18
C ASP A 529 -8.07 -56.16 -38.01
N ALA A 530 -9.14 -56.72 -37.55
CA ALA A 530 -10.38 -56.02 -37.22
C ALA A 530 -10.26 -55.16 -35.93
N PRO A 531 -11.10 -54.15 -35.75
CA PRO A 531 -11.02 -53.20 -34.61
C PRO A 531 -10.90 -53.85 -33.22
N ALA A 532 -11.69 -54.88 -32.96
CA ALA A 532 -11.63 -55.59 -31.65
C ALA A 532 -10.27 -56.27 -31.41
N ALA A 533 -9.68 -56.88 -32.45
CA ALA A 533 -8.37 -57.51 -32.35
C ALA A 533 -7.24 -56.45 -32.23
N ILE A 534 -7.38 -55.26 -32.85
CA ILE A 534 -6.47 -54.16 -32.70
C ILE A 534 -6.45 -53.69 -31.24
N LEU A 535 -7.63 -53.42 -30.61
CA LEU A 535 -7.75 -53.03 -29.21
C LEU A 535 -7.15 -54.07 -28.26
N SER A 536 -7.47 -55.37 -28.46
CA SER A 536 -6.86 -56.46 -27.66
C SER A 536 -5.35 -56.50 -27.78
N GLY A 537 -4.79 -56.22 -29.01
CA GLY A 537 -3.39 -56.13 -29.23
C GLY A 537 -2.74 -54.93 -28.48
N VAL A 538 -3.43 -53.79 -28.43
CA VAL A 538 -2.98 -52.62 -27.68
C VAL A 538 -2.95 -52.93 -26.17
N ASP A 539 -3.98 -53.55 -25.61
CA ASP A 539 -4.02 -53.96 -24.18
C ASP A 539 -2.84 -54.85 -23.83
N ALA A 540 -2.56 -55.85 -24.65
CA ALA A 540 -1.43 -56.79 -24.44
C ALA A 540 -0.06 -56.08 -24.46
N VAL A 541 0.11 -55.09 -25.36
CA VAL A 541 1.36 -54.33 -25.45
C VAL A 541 1.47 -53.31 -24.29
N MET A 542 0.38 -52.66 -23.89
CA MET A 542 0.35 -51.79 -22.73
C MET A 542 0.77 -52.54 -21.45
N GLU A 543 0.25 -53.74 -21.23
CA GLU A 543 0.68 -54.62 -20.15
C GLU A 543 2.19 -54.97 -20.21
N SER A 544 2.65 -55.36 -21.39
CA SER A 544 4.05 -55.74 -21.61
C SER A 544 5.00 -54.55 -21.32
N LEU A 545 4.61 -53.34 -21.70
CA LEU A 545 5.37 -52.11 -21.45
C LEU A 545 5.18 -51.55 -20.08
N ARG A 546 4.25 -52.09 -19.29
CA ARG A 546 3.84 -51.60 -17.96
C ARG A 546 3.44 -50.12 -17.98
N LEU A 547 2.61 -49.77 -18.97
CA LEU A 547 2.06 -48.41 -19.05
C LEU A 547 1.01 -48.26 -17.95
N GLU A 548 1.30 -47.42 -16.96
CA GLU A 548 0.39 -47.13 -15.84
C GLU A 548 -0.61 -46.04 -16.25
N THR A 549 -1.37 -46.27 -17.33
CA THR A 549 -2.38 -45.35 -17.82
C THR A 549 -3.59 -46.12 -18.33
N THR A 550 -4.74 -45.47 -18.31
CA THR A 550 -5.97 -45.97 -18.92
C THR A 550 -6.47 -45.00 -19.97
N ALA A 551 -7.13 -45.48 -20.97
CA ALA A 551 -7.68 -44.65 -22.05
C ALA A 551 -9.08 -45.13 -22.49
N THR A 552 -9.90 -44.15 -22.86
CA THR A 552 -11.11 -44.42 -23.63
C THR A 552 -10.77 -44.36 -25.11
N VAL A 553 -11.23 -45.31 -25.92
CA VAL A 553 -10.93 -45.34 -27.37
C VAL A 553 -12.08 -45.95 -28.14
N VAL A 554 -12.41 -45.38 -29.29
CA VAL A 554 -13.19 -46.03 -30.34
C VAL A 554 -12.31 -46.19 -31.60
N VAL A 555 -12.34 -47.40 -32.15
CA VAL A 555 -11.66 -47.74 -33.43
C VAL A 555 -12.75 -48.18 -34.40
N ALA A 556 -12.84 -47.51 -35.53
CA ALA A 556 -13.77 -47.88 -36.58
C ALA A 556 -13.04 -48.09 -37.92
N ARG A 557 -13.37 -49.14 -38.64
CA ARG A 557 -12.82 -49.46 -39.97
C ARG A 557 -13.91 -49.36 -40.99
N ILE A 558 -13.70 -48.60 -42.05
CA ILE A 558 -14.60 -48.42 -43.16
C ILE A 558 -14.11 -49.33 -44.32
N GLU A 559 -14.94 -50.27 -44.69
CA GLU A 559 -14.64 -51.40 -45.60
C GLU A 559 -15.49 -51.33 -46.83
N HIS A 560 -14.89 -51.52 -48.01
CA HIS A 560 -15.60 -51.66 -49.28
C HIS A 560 -15.71 -53.13 -49.66
N HIS A 561 -16.94 -53.63 -49.83
CA HIS A 561 -17.22 -55.01 -50.22
C HIS A 561 -18.01 -55.03 -51.52
N ALA A 562 -17.65 -55.94 -52.48
CA ALA A 562 -18.45 -56.19 -53.62
C ALA A 562 -19.70 -56.95 -53.20
N LYS A 563 -20.90 -56.53 -53.64
CA LYS A 563 -22.13 -57.24 -53.36
C LYS A 563 -22.13 -58.65 -53.96
N PRO A 564 -22.65 -59.68 -53.25
CA PRO A 564 -22.65 -61.06 -53.71
C PRO A 564 -23.55 -61.32 -54.93
N ASP A 565 -24.45 -60.40 -55.26
CA ASP A 565 -25.51 -60.59 -56.28
C ASP A 565 -25.09 -60.22 -57.72
N ALA A 566 -23.79 -60.03 -58.01
CA ALA A 566 -23.25 -59.66 -59.30
C ALA A 566 -23.76 -58.31 -59.87
N SER A 567 -24.31 -57.41 -59.06
CA SER A 567 -24.88 -56.12 -59.49
C SER A 567 -23.82 -55.05 -59.78
N HIS A 568 -22.53 -55.33 -59.60
CA HIS A 568 -21.39 -54.35 -59.63
C HIS A 568 -21.53 -53.19 -58.64
N GLU A 569 -22.48 -53.28 -57.70
CA GLU A 569 -22.59 -52.31 -56.64
C GLU A 569 -21.68 -52.68 -55.47
N GLU A 570 -21.01 -51.71 -54.93
CA GLU A 570 -20.19 -51.84 -53.72
C GLU A 570 -21.06 -51.57 -52.48
N GLU A 571 -20.89 -52.43 -51.47
CA GLU A 571 -21.47 -52.20 -50.12
C GLU A 571 -20.39 -51.68 -49.24
N VAL A 572 -20.67 -50.55 -48.53
CA VAL A 572 -19.71 -49.97 -47.59
C VAL A 572 -20.17 -50.32 -46.16
N LEU A 573 -19.30 -50.98 -45.45
CA LEU A 573 -19.54 -51.38 -44.07
C LEU A 573 -18.65 -50.52 -43.13
N VAL A 574 -19.21 -50.13 -41.99
CA VAL A 574 -18.40 -49.67 -40.85
C VAL A 574 -18.37 -50.79 -39.82
N ARG A 575 -17.19 -51.18 -39.43
CA ARG A 575 -16.92 -52.16 -38.38
C ARG A 575 -16.19 -51.44 -37.27
N TRP A 576 -16.67 -51.55 -36.01
CA TRP A 576 -16.06 -50.82 -34.92
C TRP A 576 -15.99 -51.65 -33.63
N SER A 577 -15.10 -51.19 -32.73
CA SER A 577 -14.98 -51.67 -31.35
C SER A 577 -14.60 -50.47 -30.49
N HIS A 578 -15.05 -50.45 -29.27
CA HIS A 578 -14.75 -49.36 -28.33
C HIS A 578 -14.33 -49.88 -26.96
N ALA A 579 -13.58 -49.06 -26.23
CA ALA A 579 -13.06 -49.31 -24.91
C ALA A 579 -13.44 -48.13 -24.01
N GLY A 580 -14.63 -48.16 -23.39
CA GLY A 580 -15.11 -47.12 -22.49
C GLY A 580 -15.40 -45.74 -23.13
N HIS A 581 -15.36 -45.66 -24.47
CA HIS A 581 -15.48 -44.35 -25.20
C HIS A 581 -16.96 -44.03 -25.48
N PRO A 582 -17.33 -42.72 -25.50
CA PRO A 582 -18.66 -42.29 -25.89
C PRO A 582 -19.10 -42.88 -27.24
N PRO A 583 -20.40 -43.27 -27.41
CA PRO A 583 -20.86 -43.86 -28.65
C PRO A 583 -20.85 -42.87 -29.81
N ALA A 584 -20.33 -43.31 -30.97
CA ALA A 584 -20.36 -42.50 -32.19
C ALA A 584 -21.80 -42.33 -32.71
N LEU A 585 -22.05 -41.22 -33.42
CA LEU A 585 -23.32 -40.93 -34.05
C LEU A 585 -23.27 -41.20 -35.55
N LEU A 586 -24.36 -41.71 -36.09
CA LEU A 586 -24.58 -41.88 -37.51
C LEU A 586 -25.70 -40.95 -37.99
N LEU A 587 -25.34 -40.00 -38.85
CA LEU A 587 -26.28 -39.17 -39.58
C LEU A 587 -26.58 -39.80 -40.94
N SER A 588 -27.81 -40.23 -41.17
CA SER A 588 -28.22 -40.75 -42.44
C SER A 588 -28.38 -39.65 -43.50
N PRO A 589 -28.40 -39.99 -44.82
CA PRO A 589 -28.66 -39.02 -45.90
C PRO A 589 -30.03 -38.34 -45.76
N ALA A 590 -30.96 -39.01 -45.12
CA ALA A 590 -32.31 -38.47 -44.84
C ALA A 590 -32.37 -37.54 -43.62
N GLY A 591 -31.22 -37.19 -42.99
CA GLY A 591 -31.11 -36.28 -41.83
C GLY A 591 -31.51 -36.95 -40.50
N ARG A 592 -31.64 -38.25 -40.41
CA ARG A 592 -31.87 -38.94 -39.15
C ARG A 592 -30.57 -39.23 -38.44
N VAL A 593 -30.52 -38.91 -37.16
CA VAL A 593 -29.38 -39.23 -36.28
C VAL A 593 -29.72 -40.48 -35.47
N SER A 594 -28.78 -41.40 -35.40
CA SER A 594 -28.84 -42.62 -34.59
C SER A 594 -27.50 -42.90 -33.94
N TRP A 595 -27.50 -43.59 -32.83
CA TRP A 595 -26.31 -44.06 -32.16
C TRP A 595 -25.77 -45.28 -32.91
N LEU A 596 -24.43 -45.34 -33.04
CA LEU A 596 -23.77 -46.44 -33.71
C LEU A 596 -23.68 -47.72 -32.82
N ALA A 597 -23.89 -47.56 -31.49
CA ALA A 597 -23.90 -48.62 -30.49
C ALA A 597 -24.92 -48.34 -29.40
N ASP A 598 -25.47 -49.36 -28.73
CA ASP A 598 -26.21 -49.19 -27.48
C ASP A 598 -25.24 -48.89 -26.32
N VAL A 599 -25.64 -47.98 -25.41
CA VAL A 599 -24.84 -47.55 -24.25
C VAL A 599 -24.53 -48.73 -23.30
N GLU A 600 -25.36 -49.77 -23.28
CA GLU A 600 -25.17 -50.97 -22.46
C GLU A 600 -24.06 -51.93 -22.96
N ASP A 601 -23.54 -51.71 -24.15
CA ASP A 601 -22.52 -52.56 -24.77
C ASP A 601 -21.06 -52.06 -24.61
N ASN A 602 -20.79 -51.18 -23.65
CA ASN A 602 -19.46 -50.55 -23.49
C ASN A 602 -18.46 -51.51 -22.81
N ASP A 603 -17.35 -51.80 -23.48
CA ASP A 603 -16.25 -52.61 -22.95
C ASP A 603 -15.39 -51.78 -21.97
N LEU A 604 -14.57 -52.45 -21.13
CA LEU A 604 -13.65 -51.75 -20.19
C LEU A 604 -12.62 -50.87 -20.93
N LEU A 605 -12.16 -49.83 -20.27
CA LEU A 605 -11.10 -48.93 -20.78
C LEU A 605 -9.88 -49.73 -21.18
N LEU A 606 -9.07 -49.22 -22.11
CA LEU A 606 -7.73 -49.75 -22.40
C LEU A 606 -6.82 -49.61 -21.16
N GLY A 607 -6.00 -50.62 -20.95
CA GLY A 607 -5.03 -50.66 -19.86
C GLY A 607 -5.60 -51.01 -18.49
N LEU A 608 -6.92 -51.25 -18.36
CA LEU A 608 -7.59 -51.62 -17.10
C LEU A 608 -7.46 -53.11 -16.82
N ASP A 609 -7.82 -53.96 -17.80
CA ASP A 609 -7.70 -55.41 -17.71
C ASP A 609 -7.35 -55.99 -19.12
N PRO A 610 -6.10 -56.53 -19.28
CA PRO A 610 -5.65 -57.06 -20.58
C PRO A 610 -6.38 -58.30 -21.02
N ALA A 611 -7.16 -58.96 -20.17
CA ALA A 611 -7.98 -60.11 -20.50
C ALA A 611 -9.36 -59.72 -21.03
N THR A 612 -9.66 -58.44 -21.15
CA THR A 612 -10.98 -57.95 -21.67
C THR A 612 -11.26 -58.49 -23.05
N LEU A 613 -12.37 -59.17 -23.19
CA LEU A 613 -12.88 -59.60 -24.49
C LEU A 613 -13.51 -58.39 -25.20
N ARG A 614 -12.84 -57.91 -26.27
CA ARG A 614 -13.32 -56.79 -27.07
C ARG A 614 -14.42 -57.22 -28.02
N ARG A 615 -15.56 -56.53 -27.98
CA ARG A 615 -16.68 -56.79 -28.89
C ARG A 615 -16.52 -56.04 -30.17
N GLU A 616 -17.06 -56.58 -31.22
CA GLU A 616 -17.08 -56.00 -32.54
C GLU A 616 -18.48 -55.87 -33.07
N GLN A 617 -18.80 -54.71 -33.61
CA GLN A 617 -20.08 -54.41 -34.23
C GLN A 617 -19.88 -54.00 -35.69
N VAL A 618 -20.95 -54.14 -36.48
CA VAL A 618 -20.93 -53.87 -37.93
C VAL A 618 -22.25 -53.23 -38.35
N ALA A 619 -22.15 -52.18 -39.16
CA ALA A 619 -23.33 -51.57 -39.80
C ALA A 619 -23.04 -51.24 -41.27
N THR A 620 -24.05 -51.18 -42.12
CA THR A 620 -23.97 -50.73 -43.49
C THR A 620 -24.09 -49.21 -43.56
N LEU A 621 -23.20 -48.58 -44.33
CA LEU A 621 -23.24 -47.15 -44.59
C LEU A 621 -23.90 -46.84 -45.91
N GLU A 622 -24.90 -45.96 -45.92
CA GLU A 622 -25.49 -45.42 -47.15
C GLU A 622 -24.63 -44.31 -47.77
N PRO A 623 -24.55 -44.20 -49.11
CA PRO A 623 -23.89 -43.03 -49.72
C PRO A 623 -24.46 -41.71 -49.19
N GLY A 624 -23.58 -40.80 -48.77
CA GLY A 624 -23.94 -39.53 -48.13
C GLY A 624 -24.14 -39.61 -46.61
N ALA A 625 -24.07 -40.80 -46.00
CA ALA A 625 -24.11 -40.95 -44.54
C ALA A 625 -22.83 -40.33 -43.89
N THR A 626 -22.97 -39.74 -42.71
CA THR A 626 -21.88 -39.15 -41.96
C THR A 626 -21.76 -39.80 -40.57
N LEU A 627 -20.57 -40.29 -40.25
CA LEU A 627 -20.19 -40.76 -38.94
C LEU A 627 -19.60 -39.59 -38.15
N VAL A 628 -19.97 -39.48 -36.85
CA VAL A 628 -19.47 -38.44 -35.94
C VAL A 628 -18.85 -39.11 -34.72
N PHE A 629 -17.54 -38.95 -34.57
CA PHE A 629 -16.75 -39.42 -33.43
C PHE A 629 -16.30 -38.21 -32.63
N TYR A 630 -16.34 -38.26 -31.30
CA TYR A 630 -16.03 -37.15 -30.41
C TYR A 630 -15.56 -37.65 -29.06
N THR A 631 -14.72 -36.88 -28.38
CA THR A 631 -14.35 -37.12 -26.98
C THR A 631 -15.37 -36.50 -26.03
N ASP A 632 -15.35 -36.93 -24.77
CA ASP A 632 -16.31 -36.53 -23.76
C ASP A 632 -16.33 -35.02 -23.48
N GLY A 633 -15.17 -34.30 -23.63
CA GLY A 633 -15.12 -32.85 -23.50
C GLY A 633 -16.04 -32.07 -24.43
N LEU A 634 -16.57 -32.69 -25.53
CA LEU A 634 -17.63 -32.10 -26.35
C LEU A 634 -18.99 -32.08 -25.67
N VAL A 635 -19.30 -33.10 -24.87
CA VAL A 635 -20.63 -33.37 -24.30
C VAL A 635 -20.67 -33.24 -22.77
N GLU A 636 -19.56 -33.47 -22.07
CA GLU A 636 -19.45 -33.36 -20.64
C GLU A 636 -19.16 -31.90 -20.21
N ARG A 637 -19.96 -31.39 -19.28
CA ARG A 637 -19.83 -30.06 -18.71
C ARG A 637 -20.20 -30.10 -17.22
N ARG A 638 -19.65 -29.22 -16.43
CA ARG A 638 -19.93 -29.11 -14.98
C ARG A 638 -21.40 -28.83 -14.66
N ASP A 639 -22.13 -28.22 -15.60
CA ASP A 639 -23.51 -27.80 -15.46
C ASP A 639 -24.51 -28.76 -16.15
N ARG A 640 -24.01 -29.84 -16.80
CA ARG A 640 -24.84 -30.75 -17.61
C ARG A 640 -24.34 -32.18 -17.49
N ASP A 641 -25.27 -33.14 -17.34
CA ASP A 641 -24.99 -34.57 -17.41
C ASP A 641 -24.55 -34.99 -18.84
N VAL A 642 -23.68 -36.01 -18.93
CA VAL A 642 -23.18 -36.55 -20.22
C VAL A 642 -24.34 -36.98 -21.14
N GLU A 643 -25.40 -37.62 -20.59
CA GLU A 643 -26.58 -38.00 -21.39
C GLU A 643 -27.33 -36.80 -21.99
N ASP A 644 -27.43 -35.71 -21.23
CA ASP A 644 -28.01 -34.45 -21.72
C ASP A 644 -27.11 -33.77 -22.75
N GLY A 645 -25.78 -33.89 -22.57
CA GLY A 645 -24.82 -33.41 -23.56
C GLY A 645 -24.89 -34.15 -24.89
N VAL A 646 -24.96 -35.48 -24.86
CA VAL A 646 -25.12 -36.30 -26.07
C VAL A 646 -26.48 -36.04 -26.74
N ARG A 647 -27.54 -35.81 -25.97
CA ARG A 647 -28.85 -35.42 -26.51
C ARG A 647 -28.77 -34.07 -27.24
N ALA A 648 -28.09 -33.06 -26.61
CA ALA A 648 -27.92 -31.77 -27.23
C ALA A 648 -27.08 -31.85 -28.53
N LEU A 649 -26.03 -32.68 -28.56
CA LEU A 649 -25.24 -32.94 -29.76
C LEU A 649 -26.10 -33.58 -30.86
N THR A 650 -26.94 -34.54 -30.50
CA THR A 650 -27.88 -35.22 -31.41
C THR A 650 -28.89 -34.24 -32.03
N ASP A 651 -29.48 -33.37 -31.21
CA ASP A 651 -30.45 -32.36 -31.65
C ASP A 651 -29.77 -31.33 -32.57
N LEU A 652 -28.56 -30.82 -32.16
CA LEU A 652 -27.79 -29.88 -32.97
C LEU A 652 -27.39 -30.50 -34.33
N LEU A 653 -26.93 -31.75 -34.34
CA LEU A 653 -26.56 -32.46 -35.57
C LEU A 653 -27.78 -32.64 -36.51
N HIS A 654 -28.94 -32.93 -35.97
CA HIS A 654 -30.19 -33.01 -36.71
C HIS A 654 -30.57 -31.66 -37.34
N ASP A 655 -30.45 -30.57 -36.60
CA ASP A 655 -30.75 -29.21 -37.09
C ASP A 655 -29.80 -28.72 -38.17
N LEU A 656 -28.52 -29.08 -38.06
CA LEU A 656 -27.48 -28.67 -39.02
C LEU A 656 -27.45 -29.50 -40.29
N ALA A 657 -27.93 -30.76 -40.25
CA ALA A 657 -27.86 -31.72 -41.36
C ALA A 657 -28.43 -31.20 -42.70
N PRO A 658 -29.63 -30.52 -42.74
CA PRO A 658 -30.20 -30.07 -44.01
C PRO A 658 -29.42 -28.94 -44.70
N ALA A 659 -28.61 -28.20 -43.95
CA ALA A 659 -27.94 -26.97 -44.40
C ALA A 659 -26.44 -27.16 -44.74
N SER A 660 -25.84 -28.32 -44.40
CA SER A 660 -24.39 -28.53 -44.50
C SER A 660 -24.04 -29.53 -45.61
N HIS A 661 -23.65 -29.01 -46.76
CA HIS A 661 -23.15 -29.82 -47.88
C HIS A 661 -21.65 -30.17 -47.72
N ASP A 662 -20.91 -29.36 -46.92
CA ASP A 662 -19.51 -29.58 -46.66
C ASP A 662 -19.30 -30.14 -45.24
N VAL A 663 -18.46 -31.17 -45.10
CA VAL A 663 -18.18 -31.82 -43.80
C VAL A 663 -17.34 -30.92 -42.90
N ASP A 664 -16.45 -30.10 -43.48
CA ASP A 664 -15.66 -29.11 -42.72
C ASP A 664 -16.55 -28.02 -42.09
N ASP A 665 -17.53 -27.46 -42.85
CA ASP A 665 -18.49 -26.50 -42.34
C ASP A 665 -19.37 -27.13 -41.22
N LEU A 666 -19.79 -28.38 -41.41
CA LEU A 666 -20.56 -29.10 -40.39
C LEU A 666 -19.75 -29.29 -39.13
N CYS A 667 -18.47 -29.65 -39.23
CA CYS A 667 -17.59 -29.86 -38.11
C CYS A 667 -17.40 -28.54 -37.31
N ASP A 668 -17.16 -27.39 -37.99
CA ASP A 668 -17.02 -26.08 -37.37
C ASP A 668 -18.28 -25.64 -36.66
N ARG A 669 -19.46 -25.84 -37.26
CA ARG A 669 -20.74 -25.45 -36.67
C ARG A 669 -21.13 -26.33 -35.47
N LEU A 670 -20.82 -27.62 -35.51
CA LEU A 670 -21.02 -28.54 -34.39
C LEU A 670 -20.15 -28.11 -33.21
N LEU A 671 -18.85 -27.90 -33.46
CA LEU A 671 -17.90 -27.45 -32.44
C LEU A 671 -18.37 -26.12 -31.82
N GLY A 672 -18.63 -25.10 -32.65
CA GLY A 672 -19.08 -23.79 -32.18
C GLY A 672 -20.41 -23.81 -31.42
N GLY A 673 -21.32 -24.70 -31.76
CA GLY A 673 -22.63 -24.86 -31.09
C GLY A 673 -22.53 -25.58 -29.74
N MET A 674 -21.55 -26.46 -29.57
CA MET A 674 -21.42 -27.27 -28.35
C MET A 674 -20.49 -26.61 -27.30
N ILE A 675 -19.38 -25.99 -27.66
CA ILE A 675 -18.34 -25.57 -26.69
C ILE A 675 -18.38 -24.09 -26.30
N GLY A 676 -19.16 -23.20 -26.94
CA GLY A 676 -19.15 -21.77 -26.66
C GLY A 676 -17.76 -21.13 -26.87
N ASP A 677 -17.40 -20.11 -26.06
CA ASP A 677 -16.16 -19.37 -26.22
C ASP A 677 -14.89 -20.14 -25.78
N LYS A 678 -15.01 -21.06 -24.83
CA LYS A 678 -13.89 -21.89 -24.32
C LYS A 678 -14.37 -23.22 -23.79
N PRO A 679 -13.77 -24.37 -24.25
CA PRO A 679 -14.07 -25.67 -23.70
C PRO A 679 -13.56 -25.83 -22.26
N GLU A 680 -14.26 -26.61 -21.46
CA GLU A 680 -13.86 -26.95 -20.07
C GLU A 680 -12.83 -28.06 -20.01
N ASP A 681 -12.87 -28.97 -21.01
CA ASP A 681 -11.90 -30.03 -21.23
C ASP A 681 -11.46 -30.03 -22.70
N ASP A 682 -10.44 -30.78 -23.03
CA ASP A 682 -10.00 -30.95 -24.42
C ASP A 682 -11.09 -31.61 -25.25
N VAL A 683 -11.18 -31.22 -26.50
CA VAL A 683 -12.18 -31.74 -27.43
C VAL A 683 -11.53 -32.20 -28.71
N ALA A 684 -11.69 -33.47 -29.02
CA ALA A 684 -11.40 -34.02 -30.34
C ALA A 684 -12.70 -34.38 -31.04
N LEU A 685 -12.88 -33.88 -32.26
CA LEU A 685 -14.06 -34.14 -33.13
C LEU A 685 -13.59 -34.62 -34.47
N LEU A 686 -14.13 -35.77 -34.94
CA LEU A 686 -13.82 -36.36 -36.23
C LEU A 686 -15.12 -36.75 -36.95
N LEU A 687 -15.30 -36.22 -38.15
CA LEU A 687 -16.44 -36.53 -39.02
C LEU A 687 -15.93 -37.26 -40.26
N VAL A 688 -16.70 -38.32 -40.63
CA VAL A 688 -16.41 -39.06 -41.88
C VAL A 688 -17.73 -39.19 -42.66
N ARG A 689 -17.75 -38.65 -43.87
CA ARG A 689 -18.88 -38.76 -44.80
C ARG A 689 -18.54 -39.65 -45.98
N LEU A 690 -19.36 -40.62 -46.27
CA LEU A 690 -19.25 -41.39 -47.47
C LEU A 690 -19.69 -40.54 -48.69
N ALA A 691 -18.78 -40.33 -49.64
CA ALA A 691 -19.10 -39.54 -50.83
C ALA A 691 -20.30 -40.13 -51.60
N PRO A 692 -21.23 -39.30 -52.08
CA PRO A 692 -22.26 -39.78 -52.96
C PRO A 692 -21.58 -40.24 -54.29
N TYR A 693 -21.97 -41.39 -54.75
CA TYR A 693 -21.48 -41.91 -56.03
C TYR A 693 -21.86 -41.03 -57.20
#